data_478ab4bc007c4b939a92f71a49b13849
#
_entry.id   478ab4bc007c4b939a92f71a49b13849
#
_cell.length_a   1.000
_cell.length_b   1.000
_cell.length_c   1.000
_cell.angle_alpha   90.00
_cell.angle_beta   90.00
_cell.angle_gamma   90.00
#
_symmetry.space_group_name_H-M   'P 1'
#
loop_
_entity.id
_entity.type
_entity.pdbx_description
1 polymer ?
#
loop_
_entity_poly.entity_id
_entity_poly.type
_entity_poly.pdbx_seq_one_letter_code
_entity_poly.pdbx_strand_id
1 'polypeptide(L)'
;MKMTSLRLSALIALLLAPLGAVHAGDAPKAEANVPVEITFDAAKPHPEPFLKVALDLVFTDPDGTPQTVPAFWAGGTQWKVRYASPVVGRHRYRTRCSATDDVGLHGREGAVEITPYTGTNPLYRHGPLQVARDHRHFEHRDGTPFFWLGDTWWKNLCKRMTWEGFQELTADRKAKGFTVVQIVCGPYPDEGAFEARWENEAGKPYETRDFSRVNPAYFGVADRRIQHLIAAGIVPAIVGGWGRGDCDGMKLAGIEGIKRHWRHLIARYGAYPAIWIIGGESGGPLWTEVARQVRNTDPYRHLATIHPFHSARQSVTDEAVIDFDMLQTGHGDWNSATGAIPKFKAAYARTPAMPVMIGEYCYEGHMQTAFPDVQRYVFWGSMLSGSAGLTYGAAGVWHASVEGDPGLARVYDSTTWQEGMNYPGSTQLGRGKRLLEQYPWARFEPHPEWTESGSFAAGIPSAVRFIYMPKRGIYNWAGPVVKELERDVPYHAFYFDPVSGRRFDLGRVINPGPAPKPFEDRDQPRLFTDHFEGTDASAWKDYGTPSQRKDGRLAGAKGMVTVLEKIVDADLMVSVEASSDAEAGIILRFHSPDHYLVALYTPSLKAIYLHDRKGGAWGEPLGKVPVPRIGPRIRLTAAASGAYAALLLTDGQQTCYTPAVKVGNVTAGRTGVWLYQIGERQEFGAFELSKAQFAPPKSGPADSAAAMAWSGEYKTPNVPSPQDWVLVLESMKP
;
A
#
# COMPACT_ATOMS: atom_id res chain seq x y z
N MET A 1 -1.21 50.10 -3.70
CA MET A 1 0.01 49.53 -3.13
C MET A 1 0.29 48.21 -3.88
N LYS A 2 1.20 48.25 -4.85
CA LYS A 2 1.56 47.10 -5.66
C LYS A 2 2.65 46.32 -4.90
N MET A 3 2.37 45.11 -4.45
CA MET A 3 3.39 44.20 -3.94
C MET A 3 3.96 43.38 -5.11
N THR A 4 5.18 43.69 -5.47
CA THR A 4 6.01 42.97 -6.43
C THR A 4 6.54 41.70 -5.72
N SER A 5 6.10 40.54 -6.18
CA SER A 5 6.67 39.23 -5.77
C SER A 5 8.00 39.01 -6.49
N LEU A 6 9.10 39.05 -5.75
CA LEU A 6 10.41 38.56 -6.21
C LEU A 6 10.33 37.02 -6.36
N ARG A 7 10.33 36.57 -7.61
CA ARG A 7 10.59 35.13 -7.91
C ARG A 7 12.09 34.89 -7.82
N LEU A 8 12.53 34.18 -6.79
CA LEU A 8 13.89 33.69 -6.66
C LEU A 8 14.03 32.46 -7.58
N SER A 9 14.46 32.67 -8.82
CA SER A 9 14.83 31.61 -9.75
C SER A 9 16.24 31.12 -9.37
N ALA A 10 16.34 30.07 -8.58
CA ALA A 10 17.58 29.33 -8.41
C ALA A 10 17.86 28.55 -9.70
N LEU A 11 18.68 29.13 -10.57
CA LEU A 11 19.25 28.46 -11.74
C LEU A 11 20.23 27.40 -11.26
N ILE A 12 19.78 26.15 -11.12
CA ILE A 12 20.68 25.00 -10.98
C ILE A 12 21.22 24.72 -12.38
N ALA A 13 22.38 25.26 -12.67
CA ALA A 13 23.15 24.85 -13.83
C ALA A 13 23.61 23.39 -13.63
N LEU A 14 22.84 22.46 -14.16
CA LEU A 14 23.29 21.07 -14.30
C LEU A 14 24.39 21.10 -15.35
N LEU A 15 25.64 21.01 -14.91
CA LEU A 15 26.78 20.71 -15.76
C LEU A 15 26.59 19.29 -16.33
N LEU A 16 25.98 19.19 -17.51
CA LEU A 16 26.11 18.03 -18.39
C LEU A 16 27.58 18.05 -18.84
N ALA A 17 28.44 17.31 -18.14
CA ALA A 17 29.76 17.03 -18.68
C ALA A 17 29.55 16.28 -20.00
N PRO A 18 30.03 16.80 -21.15
CA PRO A 18 29.96 16.05 -22.40
C PRO A 18 30.73 14.75 -22.20
N LEU A 19 30.11 13.62 -22.57
CA LEU A 19 30.82 12.34 -22.72
C LEU A 19 32.01 12.59 -23.65
N GLY A 20 33.22 12.68 -23.12
CA GLY A 20 34.42 12.90 -23.88
C GLY A 20 34.65 11.72 -24.83
N ALA A 21 34.51 11.96 -26.14
CA ALA A 21 34.96 11.00 -27.14
C ALA A 21 36.49 10.94 -27.09
N VAL A 22 37.02 9.77 -26.61
CA VAL A 22 38.47 9.57 -26.47
C VAL A 22 39.02 8.90 -27.73
N HIS A 23 39.92 9.57 -28.39
CA HIS A 23 40.78 9.00 -29.43
C HIS A 23 41.95 8.26 -28.79
N ALA A 24 42.42 7.18 -29.40
CA ALA A 24 43.40 6.25 -28.88
C ALA A 24 44.70 6.89 -28.35
N GLY A 25 44.85 6.96 -27.05
CA GLY A 25 46.06 7.40 -26.34
C GLY A 25 46.06 6.96 -24.89
N ASP A 26 45.09 7.45 -24.10
CA ASP A 26 44.90 7.04 -22.71
C ASP A 26 43.61 6.25 -22.55
N ALA A 27 43.59 5.25 -21.64
CA ALA A 27 42.38 4.52 -21.34
C ALA A 27 41.29 5.49 -20.84
N PRO A 28 40.07 5.50 -21.44
CA PRO A 28 38.98 6.35 -20.96
C PRO A 28 38.69 6.04 -19.50
N LYS A 29 38.35 7.08 -18.73
CA LYS A 29 38.03 6.97 -17.30
C LYS A 29 36.52 7.14 -17.10
N ALA A 30 35.95 6.35 -16.21
CA ALA A 30 34.58 6.52 -15.73
C ALA A 30 34.51 6.25 -14.23
N GLU A 31 33.45 6.73 -13.58
CA GLU A 31 33.14 6.31 -12.21
C GLU A 31 32.25 5.06 -12.22
N ALA A 32 32.24 4.33 -11.11
CA ALA A 32 31.43 3.12 -10.96
C ALA A 32 29.94 3.39 -11.26
N ASN A 33 29.32 2.51 -12.03
CA ASN A 33 27.94 2.60 -12.55
C ASN A 33 27.69 3.78 -13.54
N VAL A 34 28.66 4.65 -13.82
CA VAL A 34 28.51 5.75 -14.77
C VAL A 34 28.92 5.28 -16.16
N PRO A 35 28.08 5.43 -17.19
CA PRO A 35 28.42 5.01 -18.54
C PRO A 35 29.58 5.77 -19.15
N VAL A 36 30.48 5.09 -19.84
CA VAL A 36 31.48 5.64 -20.74
C VAL A 36 31.15 5.23 -22.16
N GLU A 37 31.31 6.14 -23.11
CA GLU A 37 31.12 5.88 -24.55
C GLU A 37 32.45 5.77 -25.27
N ILE A 38 32.64 4.70 -26.06
CA ILE A 38 33.82 4.43 -26.87
C ILE A 38 33.36 4.40 -28.34
N THR A 39 34.08 5.10 -29.21
CA THR A 39 33.82 5.19 -30.63
C THR A 39 34.84 4.39 -31.43
N PHE A 40 34.37 3.68 -32.45
CA PHE A 40 35.15 2.96 -33.43
C PHE A 40 34.79 3.44 -34.85
N ASP A 41 35.78 3.62 -35.67
CA ASP A 41 35.59 3.97 -37.07
C ASP A 41 35.90 2.74 -37.95
N ALA A 42 34.91 2.36 -38.77
CA ALA A 42 35.08 1.32 -39.74
C ALA A 42 36.18 1.70 -40.77
N ALA A 43 37.04 0.79 -41.15
CA ALA A 43 38.10 1.02 -42.12
C ALA A 43 37.55 1.22 -43.55
N LYS A 44 36.31 0.84 -43.81
CA LYS A 44 35.60 0.97 -45.08
C LYS A 44 34.12 1.19 -44.88
N PRO A 45 33.41 1.85 -45.82
CA PRO A 45 31.95 1.92 -45.78
C PRO A 45 31.34 0.56 -45.90
N HIS A 46 30.27 0.29 -45.11
CA HIS A 46 29.46 -0.94 -45.19
C HIS A 46 28.12 -0.60 -45.83
N PRO A 47 27.65 -1.38 -46.81
CA PRO A 47 26.29 -1.29 -47.30
C PRO A 47 25.33 -1.83 -46.23
N GLU A 48 24.26 -1.09 -45.96
CA GLU A 48 23.23 -1.44 -44.96
C GLU A 48 23.84 -1.80 -43.58
N PRO A 49 24.66 -0.91 -42.98
CA PRO A 49 25.46 -1.25 -41.78
C PRO A 49 24.58 -1.69 -40.62
N PHE A 50 23.42 -1.11 -40.44
CA PHE A 50 22.45 -1.45 -39.37
C PHE A 50 21.90 -2.90 -39.53
N LEU A 51 21.76 -3.38 -40.78
CA LEU A 51 21.24 -4.73 -41.04
C LEU A 51 22.32 -5.81 -41.02
N LYS A 52 23.50 -5.50 -41.59
CA LYS A 52 24.48 -6.51 -41.97
C LYS A 52 25.71 -6.57 -41.06
N VAL A 53 25.95 -5.55 -40.27
CA VAL A 53 27.14 -5.53 -39.40
C VAL A 53 26.72 -5.54 -37.93
N ALA A 54 27.15 -6.58 -37.24
CA ALA A 54 27.04 -6.68 -35.79
C ALA A 54 28.42 -6.50 -35.17
N LEU A 55 28.52 -5.52 -34.25
CA LEU A 55 29.70 -5.27 -33.44
C LEU A 55 29.36 -5.48 -31.97
N ASP A 56 30.18 -6.30 -31.29
CA ASP A 56 30.15 -6.52 -29.84
C ASP A 56 31.53 -6.25 -29.26
N LEU A 57 31.57 -5.81 -28.01
CA LEU A 57 32.79 -5.76 -27.22
C LEU A 57 32.71 -6.76 -26.06
N VAL A 58 33.76 -7.56 -25.94
CA VAL A 58 33.94 -8.42 -24.77
C VAL A 58 34.83 -7.66 -23.79
N PHE A 59 34.21 -7.14 -22.74
CA PHE A 59 34.94 -6.57 -21.59
C PHE A 59 35.32 -7.67 -20.63
N THR A 60 36.49 -7.54 -20.00
CA THR A 60 36.92 -8.41 -18.89
C THR A 60 37.26 -7.48 -17.73
N ASP A 61 36.58 -7.66 -16.62
CA ASP A 61 36.76 -6.87 -15.42
C ASP A 61 38.08 -7.24 -14.68
N PRO A 62 38.49 -6.53 -13.63
CA PRO A 62 39.69 -6.85 -12.84
C PRO A 62 39.69 -8.26 -12.24
N ASP A 63 38.49 -8.83 -11.98
CA ASP A 63 38.32 -10.17 -11.42
C ASP A 63 38.36 -11.28 -12.48
N GLY A 64 38.48 -10.90 -13.76
CA GLY A 64 38.52 -11.83 -14.87
C GLY A 64 37.14 -12.22 -15.43
N THR A 65 36.05 -11.59 -14.96
CA THR A 65 34.68 -11.89 -15.42
C THR A 65 34.42 -11.25 -16.80
N PRO A 66 34.03 -12.02 -17.82
CA PRO A 66 33.75 -11.48 -19.13
C PRO A 66 32.31 -10.97 -19.22
N GLN A 67 32.11 -9.85 -19.93
CA GLN A 67 30.81 -9.28 -20.25
C GLN A 67 30.77 -8.86 -21.73
N THR A 68 29.81 -9.38 -22.50
CA THR A 68 29.65 -9.01 -23.93
C THR A 68 28.62 -7.90 -24.05
N VAL A 69 29.05 -6.74 -24.53
CA VAL A 69 28.23 -5.54 -24.68
C VAL A 69 28.02 -5.21 -26.16
N PRO A 70 26.77 -5.11 -26.63
CA PRO A 70 26.52 -4.75 -28.03
C PRO A 70 26.83 -3.29 -28.31
N ALA A 71 27.41 -3.03 -29.49
CA ALA A 71 27.59 -1.67 -30.03
C ALA A 71 26.44 -1.32 -30.97
N PHE A 72 26.24 -0.02 -31.21
CA PHE A 72 25.29 0.50 -32.19
C PHE A 72 25.98 1.31 -33.28
N TRP A 73 25.42 1.25 -34.48
CA TRP A 73 25.82 2.12 -35.58
C TRP A 73 25.34 3.55 -35.32
N ALA A 74 26.25 4.51 -35.33
CA ALA A 74 26.01 5.93 -35.03
C ALA A 74 25.90 6.80 -36.28
N GLY A 75 26.00 6.23 -37.47
CA GLY A 75 25.97 6.92 -38.76
C GLY A 75 27.34 6.92 -39.47
N GLY A 76 27.35 7.03 -40.81
CA GLY A 76 28.56 6.99 -41.59
C GLY A 76 29.39 5.72 -41.34
N THR A 77 30.64 5.88 -40.97
CA THR A 77 31.57 4.80 -40.61
C THR A 77 31.63 4.56 -39.09
N GLN A 78 30.84 5.31 -38.26
CA GLN A 78 31.00 5.28 -36.81
C GLN A 78 30.12 4.23 -36.12
N TRP A 79 30.76 3.54 -35.20
CA TRP A 79 30.12 2.62 -34.23
C TRP A 79 30.46 3.04 -32.82
N LYS A 80 29.50 2.91 -31.93
CA LYS A 80 29.66 3.30 -30.52
C LYS A 80 29.24 2.18 -29.59
N VAL A 81 29.95 2.05 -28.48
CA VAL A 81 29.55 1.19 -27.36
C VAL A 81 29.48 2.04 -26.11
N ARG A 82 28.50 1.77 -25.25
CA ARG A 82 28.39 2.33 -23.92
C ARG A 82 28.63 1.24 -22.90
N TYR A 83 29.49 1.52 -21.96
CA TYR A 83 29.89 0.56 -20.93
C TYR A 83 29.81 1.19 -19.54
N ALA A 84 29.33 0.44 -18.55
CA ALA A 84 29.35 0.78 -17.14
C ALA A 84 29.66 -0.46 -16.31
N SER A 85 30.27 -0.29 -15.16
CA SER A 85 30.51 -1.40 -14.21
C SER A 85 30.51 -0.87 -12.78
N PRO A 86 30.02 -1.63 -11.80
CA PRO A 86 30.19 -1.34 -10.38
C PRO A 86 31.60 -1.67 -9.88
N VAL A 87 32.38 -2.48 -10.61
CA VAL A 87 33.70 -2.97 -10.20
C VAL A 87 34.76 -1.92 -10.51
N VAL A 88 35.46 -1.47 -9.47
CA VAL A 88 36.53 -0.48 -9.60
C VAL A 88 37.82 -1.15 -10.11
N GLY A 89 38.53 -0.49 -11.03
CA GLY A 89 39.78 -0.93 -11.58
C GLY A 89 39.81 -0.91 -13.10
N ARG A 90 40.80 -1.61 -13.68
CA ARG A 90 41.07 -1.62 -15.13
C ARG A 90 40.29 -2.73 -15.83
N HIS A 91 39.33 -2.37 -16.67
CA HIS A 91 38.55 -3.26 -17.52
C HIS A 91 39.16 -3.28 -18.91
N ARG A 92 39.55 -4.46 -19.40
CA ARG A 92 40.09 -4.65 -20.75
C ARG A 92 38.96 -5.05 -21.68
N TYR A 93 39.03 -4.66 -22.95
CA TYR A 93 38.08 -5.09 -23.96
C TYR A 93 38.75 -5.55 -25.25
N ARG A 94 38.01 -6.39 -25.98
CA ARG A 94 38.31 -6.78 -27.35
C ARG A 94 37.02 -6.76 -28.18
N THR A 95 37.07 -6.14 -29.38
CA THR A 95 35.94 -6.09 -30.29
C THR A 95 35.78 -7.38 -31.08
N ARG A 96 34.54 -7.77 -31.34
CA ARG A 96 34.13 -8.84 -32.23
C ARG A 96 33.12 -8.29 -33.24
N CYS A 97 33.50 -8.21 -34.51
CA CYS A 97 32.66 -7.72 -35.58
C CYS A 97 32.29 -8.87 -36.53
N SER A 98 31.03 -8.88 -37.04
CA SER A 98 30.63 -9.83 -38.10
C SER A 98 31.39 -9.62 -39.43
N ALA A 99 31.80 -8.37 -39.72
CA ALA A 99 32.71 -8.03 -40.79
C ALA A 99 34.15 -8.24 -40.30
N THR A 100 34.63 -9.47 -40.31
CA THR A 100 35.93 -9.85 -39.73
C THR A 100 37.13 -9.29 -40.46
N ASP A 101 36.95 -8.83 -41.71
CA ASP A 101 37.95 -8.20 -42.56
C ASP A 101 38.06 -6.70 -42.32
N ASP A 102 37.19 -6.07 -41.53
CA ASP A 102 37.26 -4.67 -41.16
C ASP A 102 38.15 -4.45 -39.94
N VAL A 103 39.41 -4.07 -40.16
CA VAL A 103 40.42 -3.85 -39.12
C VAL A 103 40.11 -2.64 -38.21
N GLY A 104 39.20 -1.76 -38.62
CA GLY A 104 38.68 -0.65 -37.79
C GLY A 104 37.69 -1.14 -36.72
N LEU A 105 37.00 -2.22 -37.02
CA LEU A 105 35.94 -2.76 -36.14
C LEU A 105 36.31 -4.09 -35.49
N HIS A 106 36.97 -5.01 -36.18
CA HIS A 106 37.27 -6.36 -35.67
C HIS A 106 38.64 -6.45 -35.00
N GLY A 107 38.68 -7.15 -33.85
CA GLY A 107 39.94 -7.44 -33.14
C GLY A 107 40.58 -6.24 -32.45
N ARG A 108 39.90 -5.13 -32.33
CA ARG A 108 40.41 -3.94 -31.61
C ARG A 108 40.46 -4.23 -30.11
N GLU A 109 41.55 -3.84 -29.48
CA GLU A 109 41.76 -4.00 -28.04
C GLU A 109 41.94 -2.65 -27.36
N GLY A 110 41.58 -2.58 -26.10
CA GLY A 110 41.76 -1.39 -25.26
C GLY A 110 41.34 -1.64 -23.80
N ALA A 111 41.24 -0.57 -23.05
CA ALA A 111 40.83 -0.65 -21.65
C ALA A 111 40.02 0.58 -21.23
N VAL A 112 39.25 0.44 -20.15
CA VAL A 112 38.56 1.50 -19.42
C VAL A 112 39.05 1.45 -17.98
N GLU A 113 39.31 2.60 -17.37
CA GLU A 113 39.63 2.72 -15.94
C GLU A 113 38.39 3.16 -15.17
N ILE A 114 37.88 2.31 -14.28
CA ILE A 114 36.73 2.61 -13.43
C ILE A 114 37.23 3.04 -12.05
N THR A 115 36.77 4.22 -11.60
CA THR A 115 37.06 4.78 -10.28
C THR A 115 35.83 4.70 -9.38
N PRO A 116 35.95 4.82 -8.06
CA PRO A 116 34.78 4.89 -7.19
C PRO A 116 33.87 6.06 -7.57
N TYR A 117 32.55 5.86 -7.43
CA TYR A 117 31.57 6.94 -7.66
C TYR A 117 31.62 7.95 -6.51
N THR A 118 31.76 9.24 -6.86
CA THR A 118 31.86 10.34 -5.90
C THR A 118 30.67 11.28 -5.95
N GLY A 119 29.78 11.11 -6.92
CA GLY A 119 28.62 11.98 -7.14
C GLY A 119 27.45 11.73 -6.19
N THR A 120 26.36 12.47 -6.43
CA THR A 120 25.15 12.47 -5.57
C THR A 120 23.94 11.78 -6.20
N ASN A 121 24.02 11.37 -7.48
CA ASN A 121 22.91 10.71 -8.15
C ASN A 121 22.65 9.31 -7.51
N PRO A 122 21.47 9.08 -6.93
CA PRO A 122 21.19 7.82 -6.26
C PRO A 122 21.24 6.61 -7.21
N LEU A 123 20.92 6.78 -8.49
CA LEU A 123 20.92 5.71 -9.48
C LEU A 123 22.32 5.15 -9.73
N TYR A 124 23.35 6.00 -9.67
CA TYR A 124 24.74 5.56 -9.79
C TYR A 124 25.33 5.14 -8.46
N ARG A 125 24.91 5.79 -7.35
CA ARG A 125 25.41 5.47 -6.00
C ARG A 125 25.01 4.06 -5.57
N HIS A 126 23.75 3.67 -5.77
CA HIS A 126 23.18 2.41 -5.33
C HIS A 126 23.21 1.33 -6.44
N GLY A 127 23.52 1.73 -7.67
CA GLY A 127 23.62 0.81 -8.82
C GLY A 127 22.25 0.41 -9.40
N PRO A 128 22.25 -0.55 -10.35
CA PRO A 128 21.05 -1.00 -11.04
C PRO A 128 19.98 -1.58 -10.13
N LEU A 129 18.73 -1.57 -10.62
CA LEU A 129 17.59 -2.15 -9.91
C LEU A 129 17.53 -3.66 -10.09
N GLN A 130 16.99 -4.32 -9.08
CA GLN A 130 16.68 -5.76 -9.07
C GLN A 130 15.38 -6.01 -8.31
N VAL A 131 14.84 -7.24 -8.43
CA VAL A 131 13.78 -7.73 -7.56
C VAL A 131 14.39 -8.05 -6.20
N ALA A 132 13.77 -7.59 -5.12
CA ALA A 132 14.18 -7.91 -3.77
C ALA A 132 13.99 -9.41 -3.45
N ARG A 133 14.67 -9.91 -2.45
CA ARG A 133 14.67 -11.33 -2.08
C ARG A 133 13.29 -11.89 -1.72
N ASP A 134 12.40 -11.04 -1.20
CA ASP A 134 11.02 -11.41 -0.87
C ASP A 134 10.10 -11.54 -2.09
N HIS A 135 10.57 -11.14 -3.28
CA HIS A 135 9.80 -11.07 -4.52
C HIS A 135 8.54 -10.18 -4.43
N ARG A 136 8.59 -9.12 -3.61
CA ARG A 136 7.44 -8.22 -3.39
C ARG A 136 7.70 -6.77 -3.74
N HIS A 137 8.97 -6.34 -3.75
CA HIS A 137 9.35 -4.97 -4.08
C HIS A 137 10.62 -4.92 -4.93
N PHE A 138 11.00 -3.72 -5.34
CA PHE A 138 12.24 -3.44 -6.04
C PHE A 138 13.27 -2.84 -5.10
N GLU A 139 14.52 -3.16 -5.34
CA GLU A 139 15.66 -2.59 -4.63
C GLU A 139 16.83 -2.34 -5.60
N HIS A 140 17.75 -1.50 -5.22
CA HIS A 140 19.05 -1.42 -5.87
C HIS A 140 19.91 -2.64 -5.53
N ARG A 141 20.96 -2.91 -6.33
CA ARG A 141 21.84 -4.06 -6.07
C ARG A 141 22.56 -4.04 -4.74
N ASP A 142 22.68 -2.89 -4.11
CA ASP A 142 23.23 -2.76 -2.75
C ASP A 142 22.19 -3.04 -1.63
N GLY A 143 20.96 -3.40 -1.99
CA GLY A 143 19.86 -3.70 -1.06
C GLY A 143 19.05 -2.47 -0.63
N THR A 144 19.35 -1.28 -1.15
CA THR A 144 18.54 -0.07 -0.88
C THR A 144 17.18 -0.18 -1.55
N PRO A 145 16.06 -0.15 -0.79
CA PRO A 145 14.72 -0.22 -1.38
C PRO A 145 14.44 0.90 -2.38
N PHE A 146 13.79 0.56 -3.48
CA PHE A 146 13.42 1.50 -4.53
C PHE A 146 11.91 1.66 -4.60
N PHE A 147 11.40 2.86 -4.28
CA PHE A 147 9.97 3.16 -4.39
C PHE A 147 9.63 3.57 -5.81
N TRP A 148 8.89 2.72 -6.53
CA TRP A 148 8.39 3.04 -7.86
C TRP A 148 7.17 3.95 -7.77
N LEU A 149 7.34 5.25 -8.01
CA LEU A 149 6.28 6.18 -8.38
C LEU A 149 6.58 6.65 -9.80
N GLY A 150 5.86 6.08 -10.77
CA GLY A 150 6.08 6.32 -12.19
C GLY A 150 5.11 7.36 -12.77
N ASP A 151 5.51 7.94 -13.92
CA ASP A 151 4.63 8.73 -14.78
C ASP A 151 4.64 8.20 -16.22
N THR A 152 3.56 8.43 -16.95
CA THR A 152 3.36 7.93 -18.30
C THR A 152 3.64 9.01 -19.33
N TRP A 153 4.70 8.82 -20.13
CA TRP A 153 5.16 9.75 -21.16
C TRP A 153 5.31 9.06 -22.52
N TRP A 154 4.24 8.36 -22.98
CA TRP A 154 4.35 7.50 -24.15
C TRP A 154 5.00 8.18 -25.35
N LYS A 155 4.65 9.44 -25.65
CA LYS A 155 5.02 10.14 -26.89
C LYS A 155 6.04 11.27 -26.68
N ASN A 156 6.69 11.38 -25.52
CA ASN A 156 7.50 12.56 -25.17
C ASN A 156 8.91 12.58 -25.81
N LEU A 157 9.25 11.60 -26.66
CA LEU A 157 10.44 11.68 -27.52
C LEU A 157 10.18 12.41 -28.85
N CYS A 158 8.93 12.82 -29.16
CA CYS A 158 8.61 13.57 -30.38
C CYS A 158 8.82 15.08 -30.20
N LYS A 159 8.84 15.83 -31.31
CA LYS A 159 9.05 17.29 -31.36
C LYS A 159 7.92 18.13 -30.76
N ARG A 160 6.73 17.55 -30.51
CA ARG A 160 5.65 18.23 -29.77
C ARG A 160 6.08 18.55 -28.34
N MET A 161 6.84 17.67 -27.72
CA MET A 161 7.54 17.96 -26.47
C MET A 161 8.87 18.62 -26.79
N THR A 162 8.94 19.95 -26.69
CA THR A 162 10.20 20.68 -26.90
C THR A 162 11.25 20.28 -25.87
N TRP A 163 12.51 20.60 -26.15
CA TRP A 163 13.58 20.31 -25.19
C TRP A 163 13.35 21.03 -23.84
N GLU A 164 12.97 22.29 -23.87
CA GLU A 164 12.67 23.11 -22.70
C GLU A 164 11.47 22.54 -21.94
N GLY A 165 10.41 22.15 -22.65
CA GLY A 165 9.24 21.49 -22.05
C GLY A 165 9.60 20.16 -21.41
N PHE A 166 10.48 19.37 -22.04
CA PHE A 166 10.97 18.12 -21.46
C PHE A 166 11.74 18.33 -20.15
N GLN A 167 12.56 19.38 -20.10
CA GLN A 167 13.28 19.77 -18.89
C GLN A 167 12.33 20.26 -17.80
N GLU A 168 11.34 21.09 -18.15
CA GLU A 168 10.33 21.59 -17.21
C GLU A 168 9.51 20.46 -16.60
N LEU A 169 8.98 19.55 -17.43
CA LEU A 169 8.21 18.40 -16.96
C LEU A 169 9.06 17.45 -16.11
N THR A 170 10.32 17.24 -16.47
CA THR A 170 11.28 16.44 -15.67
C THR A 170 11.50 17.07 -14.28
N ALA A 171 11.70 18.37 -14.23
CA ALA A 171 11.91 19.11 -12.97
C ALA A 171 10.66 19.06 -12.08
N ASP A 172 9.47 19.22 -12.67
CA ASP A 172 8.19 19.10 -11.96
C ASP A 172 8.03 17.72 -11.33
N ARG A 173 8.22 16.65 -12.12
CA ARG A 173 8.07 15.27 -11.63
C ARG A 173 9.10 14.90 -10.56
N LYS A 174 10.35 15.35 -10.71
CA LYS A 174 11.37 15.20 -9.67
C LYS A 174 10.95 15.89 -8.37
N ALA A 175 10.47 17.13 -8.42
CA ALA A 175 10.02 17.89 -7.25
C ALA A 175 8.83 17.23 -6.56
N LYS A 176 7.95 16.59 -7.31
CA LYS A 176 6.82 15.82 -6.82
C LYS A 176 7.22 14.43 -6.27
N GLY A 177 8.44 13.96 -6.51
CA GLY A 177 8.99 12.72 -5.97
C GLY A 177 8.82 11.50 -6.87
N PHE A 178 8.57 11.70 -8.17
CA PHE A 178 8.55 10.62 -9.16
C PHE A 178 9.95 10.05 -9.36
N THR A 179 10.02 8.73 -9.53
CA THR A 179 11.25 7.95 -9.64
C THR A 179 11.40 7.22 -10.96
N VAL A 180 10.30 7.06 -11.70
CA VAL A 180 10.27 6.34 -12.98
C VAL A 180 9.46 7.14 -14.01
N VAL A 181 9.86 7.07 -15.28
CA VAL A 181 9.07 7.53 -16.43
C VAL A 181 8.96 6.39 -17.43
N GLN A 182 7.73 5.97 -17.76
CA GLN A 182 7.47 5.06 -18.86
C GLN A 182 7.45 5.86 -20.18
N ILE A 183 8.34 5.51 -21.13
CA ILE A 183 8.53 6.25 -22.36
C ILE A 183 8.73 5.31 -23.55
N VAL A 184 8.00 5.54 -24.65
CA VAL A 184 8.13 4.70 -25.86
C VAL A 184 9.31 5.17 -26.70
N CYS A 185 10.21 4.25 -27.01
CA CYS A 185 11.31 4.44 -27.93
C CYS A 185 11.12 3.52 -29.15
N GLY A 186 10.08 3.79 -29.93
CA GLY A 186 9.60 3.00 -31.06
C GLY A 186 8.30 3.57 -31.60
N PRO A 187 7.46 2.74 -32.29
CA PRO A 187 6.13 3.14 -32.72
C PRO A 187 5.25 3.56 -31.55
N TYR A 188 4.62 4.74 -31.64
CA TYR A 188 3.75 5.28 -30.60
C TYR A 188 2.35 4.65 -30.64
N PRO A 189 1.68 4.48 -29.48
CA PRO A 189 0.30 4.04 -29.43
C PRO A 189 -0.64 5.08 -30.08
N ASP A 190 -1.77 4.59 -30.61
CA ASP A 190 -2.92 5.38 -31.09
C ASP A 190 -2.60 6.41 -32.20
N GLU A 191 -1.47 6.25 -32.89
CA GLU A 191 -1.09 7.07 -34.03
C GLU A 191 -0.74 6.19 -35.23
N GLY A 192 -0.95 6.72 -36.44
CA GLY A 192 -0.54 6.04 -37.66
C GLY A 192 0.98 5.89 -37.72
N ALA A 193 1.43 4.71 -38.11
CA ALA A 193 2.86 4.45 -38.24
C ALA A 193 3.50 5.38 -39.27
N PHE A 194 4.61 5.97 -38.91
CA PHE A 194 5.40 6.88 -39.74
C PHE A 194 4.76 8.24 -40.10
N GLU A 195 3.73 8.65 -39.39
CA GLU A 195 3.24 10.03 -39.49
C GLU A 195 4.29 11.02 -38.99
N ALA A 196 4.20 12.29 -39.49
CA ALA A 196 5.07 13.37 -39.04
C ALA A 196 5.02 13.66 -37.54
N ARG A 197 3.97 13.23 -36.89
CA ARG A 197 3.78 13.34 -35.43
C ARG A 197 4.76 12.50 -34.61
N TRP A 198 5.39 11.49 -35.20
CA TRP A 198 6.44 10.68 -34.57
C TRP A 198 7.82 11.32 -34.57
N GLU A 199 7.99 12.30 -35.43
CA GLU A 199 9.28 12.92 -35.63
C GLU A 199 9.72 13.67 -34.35
N ASN A 200 10.99 13.55 -34.04
CA ASN A 200 11.67 14.53 -33.23
C ASN A 200 12.37 15.57 -34.13
N GLU A 201 13.24 16.40 -33.57
CA GLU A 201 13.94 17.45 -34.26
C GLU A 201 14.85 16.90 -35.38
N ALA A 202 15.20 15.62 -35.35
CA ALA A 202 16.04 14.94 -36.37
C ALA A 202 15.24 14.01 -37.29
N GLY A 203 13.90 14.07 -37.31
CA GLY A 203 13.05 13.27 -38.17
C GLY A 203 12.50 12.01 -37.49
N LYS A 204 12.22 10.96 -38.28
CA LYS A 204 11.65 9.70 -37.82
C LYS A 204 12.72 8.73 -37.32
N PRO A 205 12.38 7.77 -36.44
CA PRO A 205 13.35 6.79 -35.92
C PRO A 205 13.85 5.83 -37.01
N TYR A 206 13.01 5.55 -37.99
CA TYR A 206 13.33 4.71 -39.14
C TYR A 206 12.88 5.36 -40.43
N GLU A 207 13.65 5.18 -41.51
CA GLU A 207 13.27 5.64 -42.85
C GLU A 207 12.31 4.66 -43.53
N THR A 208 12.29 3.38 -43.09
CA THR A 208 11.48 2.31 -43.67
C THR A 208 10.56 1.70 -42.61
N ARG A 209 9.37 1.28 -43.04
CA ARG A 209 8.33 0.73 -42.12
C ARG A 209 8.73 -0.61 -41.51
N ASP A 210 9.63 -1.34 -42.11
CA ASP A 210 10.16 -2.64 -41.65
C ASP A 210 11.36 -2.51 -40.71
N PHE A 211 11.65 -1.31 -40.28
CA PHE A 211 12.80 -0.97 -39.41
C PHE A 211 14.16 -1.39 -39.95
N SER A 212 14.29 -1.53 -41.28
CA SER A 212 15.55 -1.92 -41.89
C SER A 212 16.54 -0.75 -41.99
N ARG A 213 16.06 0.47 -42.04
CA ARG A 213 16.89 1.70 -42.15
C ARG A 213 16.66 2.62 -40.98
N VAL A 214 17.53 2.49 -39.98
CA VAL A 214 17.52 3.34 -38.78
C VAL A 214 18.02 4.74 -39.09
N ASN A 215 17.44 5.75 -38.42
CA ASN A 215 17.92 7.11 -38.41
C ASN A 215 18.76 7.40 -37.14
N PRO A 216 20.10 7.36 -37.21
CA PRO A 216 20.94 7.57 -36.02
C PRO A 216 20.77 8.94 -35.36
N ALA A 217 20.44 9.98 -36.16
CA ALA A 217 20.24 11.34 -35.63
C ALA A 217 19.00 11.44 -34.73
N TYR A 218 17.90 10.73 -35.07
CA TYR A 218 16.72 10.64 -34.20
C TYR A 218 17.11 10.10 -32.82
N PHE A 219 17.87 9.02 -32.79
CA PHE A 219 18.31 8.40 -31.53
C PHE A 219 19.32 9.27 -30.78
N GLY A 220 20.07 10.14 -31.44
CA GLY A 220 20.89 11.15 -30.78
C GLY A 220 20.08 12.19 -30.00
N VAL A 221 18.93 12.59 -30.50
CA VAL A 221 17.96 13.44 -29.77
C VAL A 221 17.31 12.68 -28.63
N ALA A 222 16.91 11.41 -28.86
CA ALA A 222 16.36 10.56 -27.83
C ALA A 222 17.36 10.32 -26.68
N ASP A 223 18.62 10.08 -27.00
CA ASP A 223 19.70 9.94 -26.00
C ASP A 223 19.76 11.13 -25.05
N ARG A 224 19.72 12.34 -25.57
CA ARG A 224 19.74 13.58 -24.77
C ARG A 224 18.60 13.62 -23.74
N ARG A 225 17.41 13.20 -24.14
CA ARG A 225 16.22 13.17 -23.26
C ARG A 225 16.31 12.06 -22.21
N ILE A 226 16.69 10.86 -22.61
CA ILE A 226 16.87 9.72 -21.69
C ILE A 226 17.96 10.02 -20.65
N GLN A 227 19.10 10.56 -21.10
CA GLN A 227 20.19 10.96 -20.19
C GLN A 227 19.77 12.06 -19.22
N HIS A 228 18.91 12.98 -19.64
CA HIS A 228 18.39 14.04 -18.78
C HIS A 228 17.51 13.49 -17.66
N LEU A 229 16.63 12.50 -17.92
CA LEU A 229 15.86 11.81 -16.89
C LEU A 229 16.79 11.17 -15.85
N ILE A 230 17.80 10.44 -16.33
CA ILE A 230 18.77 9.75 -15.47
C ILE A 230 19.55 10.74 -14.61
N ALA A 231 20.02 11.85 -15.22
CA ALA A 231 20.71 12.92 -14.50
C ALA A 231 19.83 13.57 -13.43
N ALA A 232 18.51 13.61 -13.65
CA ALA A 232 17.54 14.04 -12.66
C ALA A 232 17.29 13.00 -11.54
N GLY A 233 17.81 11.77 -11.65
CA GLY A 233 17.55 10.67 -10.72
C GLY A 233 16.25 9.93 -11.02
N ILE A 234 15.73 10.00 -12.24
CA ILE A 234 14.52 9.33 -12.70
C ILE A 234 14.92 8.20 -13.64
N VAL A 235 14.44 6.98 -13.37
CA VAL A 235 14.71 5.80 -14.19
C VAL A 235 13.78 5.80 -15.42
N PRO A 236 14.32 5.76 -16.64
CA PRO A 236 13.49 5.53 -17.83
C PRO A 236 13.08 4.05 -17.91
N ALA A 237 11.79 3.78 -17.91
CA ALA A 237 11.22 2.49 -18.28
C ALA A 237 10.88 2.55 -19.78
N ILE A 238 11.78 1.99 -20.59
CA ILE A 238 11.76 2.12 -22.05
C ILE A 238 10.87 1.06 -22.66
N VAL A 239 9.84 1.49 -23.40
CA VAL A 239 8.96 0.63 -24.18
C VAL A 239 9.53 0.53 -25.60
N GLY A 240 9.89 -0.70 -26.05
CA GLY A 240 10.54 -0.92 -27.32
C GLY A 240 9.61 -1.05 -28.51
N GLY A 241 8.31 -1.07 -28.33
CA GLY A 241 7.34 -1.19 -29.40
C GLY A 241 5.91 -1.26 -28.90
N TRP A 242 4.97 -1.32 -29.83
CA TRP A 242 3.55 -1.49 -29.51
C TRP A 242 2.96 -2.69 -30.21
N GLY A 243 1.96 -3.35 -29.66
CA GLY A 243 1.38 -4.60 -30.21
C GLY A 243 -0.01 -4.44 -30.79
N ARG A 244 -0.45 -3.21 -31.13
CA ARG A 244 -1.83 -2.95 -31.54
C ARG A 244 -1.94 -1.93 -32.66
N GLY A 245 -2.99 -2.09 -33.48
CA GLY A 245 -3.38 -1.11 -34.51
C GLY A 245 -2.33 -0.92 -35.61
N ASP A 246 -2.22 0.29 -36.13
CA ASP A 246 -1.28 0.66 -37.20
C ASP A 246 0.16 0.84 -36.70
N CYS A 247 0.35 0.87 -35.38
CA CYS A 247 1.66 0.94 -34.73
C CYS A 247 2.17 -0.45 -34.29
N ASP A 248 1.48 -1.54 -34.61
CA ASP A 248 1.87 -2.90 -34.27
C ASP A 248 3.22 -3.26 -34.90
N GLY A 249 4.25 -3.29 -34.03
CA GLY A 249 5.62 -3.56 -34.45
C GLY A 249 5.81 -4.93 -35.14
N MET A 250 5.05 -5.95 -34.73
CA MET A 250 5.09 -7.26 -35.37
C MET A 250 4.53 -7.23 -36.79
N LYS A 251 3.46 -6.44 -37.03
CA LYS A 251 2.92 -6.26 -38.39
C LYS A 251 3.83 -5.41 -39.27
N LEU A 252 4.50 -4.41 -38.68
CA LEU A 252 5.38 -3.49 -39.42
C LEU A 252 6.71 -4.14 -39.78
N ALA A 253 7.41 -4.72 -38.81
CA ALA A 253 8.79 -5.15 -38.95
C ALA A 253 9.03 -6.65 -38.78
N GLY A 254 7.99 -7.39 -38.42
CA GLY A 254 8.13 -8.80 -38.06
C GLY A 254 9.00 -9.00 -36.82
N ILE A 255 9.12 -10.26 -36.40
CA ILE A 255 9.86 -10.58 -35.16
C ILE A 255 11.34 -10.21 -35.27
N GLU A 256 11.97 -10.42 -36.43
CA GLU A 256 13.40 -10.13 -36.63
C GLU A 256 13.69 -8.62 -36.67
N GLY A 257 12.76 -7.81 -37.18
CA GLY A 257 12.85 -6.37 -37.12
C GLY A 257 12.75 -5.85 -35.68
N ILE A 258 11.82 -6.39 -34.89
CA ILE A 258 11.66 -6.05 -33.46
C ILE A 258 12.87 -6.52 -32.64
N LYS A 259 13.39 -7.71 -32.86
CA LYS A 259 14.62 -8.20 -32.21
C LYS A 259 15.82 -7.28 -32.48
N ARG A 260 15.99 -6.86 -33.73
CA ARG A 260 17.05 -5.93 -34.14
C ARG A 260 16.88 -4.55 -33.49
N HIS A 261 15.66 -4.04 -33.45
CA HIS A 261 15.33 -2.82 -32.75
C HIS A 261 15.69 -2.91 -31.27
N TRP A 262 15.31 -3.99 -30.57
CA TRP A 262 15.68 -4.20 -29.17
C TRP A 262 17.20 -4.29 -28.97
N ARG A 263 17.93 -5.00 -29.85
CA ARG A 263 19.39 -4.99 -29.79
C ARG A 263 19.96 -3.57 -29.88
N HIS A 264 19.38 -2.71 -30.74
CA HIS A 264 19.78 -1.33 -30.87
C HIS A 264 19.49 -0.51 -29.58
N LEU A 265 18.32 -0.69 -28.98
CA LEU A 265 17.97 -0.03 -27.70
C LEU A 265 18.90 -0.48 -26.56
N ILE A 266 19.19 -1.76 -26.46
CA ILE A 266 20.11 -2.30 -25.44
C ILE A 266 21.52 -1.75 -25.64
N ALA A 267 22.00 -1.71 -26.89
CA ALA A 267 23.32 -1.13 -27.18
C ALA A 267 23.42 0.36 -26.81
N ARG A 268 22.32 1.11 -26.93
CA ARG A 268 22.29 2.54 -26.60
C ARG A 268 22.06 2.81 -25.12
N TYR A 269 21.19 2.04 -24.47
CA TYR A 269 20.68 2.38 -23.14
C TYR A 269 21.03 1.36 -22.04
N GLY A 270 21.58 0.20 -22.41
CA GLY A 270 21.89 -0.86 -21.45
C GLY A 270 22.96 -0.51 -20.43
N ALA A 271 23.88 0.39 -20.73
CA ALA A 271 24.85 0.87 -19.74
C ALA A 271 24.27 1.87 -18.72
N TYR A 272 23.05 2.37 -18.94
CA TYR A 272 22.36 3.29 -18.06
C TYR A 272 21.40 2.56 -17.11
N PRO A 273 21.04 3.14 -15.95
CA PRO A 273 19.97 2.63 -15.11
C PRO A 273 18.64 2.76 -15.85
N ALA A 274 18.15 1.68 -16.43
CA ALA A 274 16.94 1.60 -17.21
C ALA A 274 16.08 0.38 -16.81
N ILE A 275 14.83 0.34 -17.26
CA ILE A 275 13.92 -0.80 -17.15
C ILE A 275 13.38 -1.09 -18.54
N TRP A 276 13.23 -2.37 -18.89
CA TRP A 276 12.70 -2.79 -20.18
C TRP A 276 11.22 -3.13 -20.11
N ILE A 277 10.41 -2.44 -20.90
CA ILE A 277 9.03 -2.81 -21.19
C ILE A 277 9.01 -3.34 -22.62
N ILE A 278 8.96 -4.66 -22.78
CA ILE A 278 9.23 -5.36 -24.05
C ILE A 278 8.31 -4.89 -25.17
N GLY A 279 7.04 -4.68 -24.85
CA GLY A 279 6.06 -4.08 -25.76
C GLY A 279 4.88 -3.55 -24.97
N GLY A 280 4.19 -2.56 -25.55
CA GLY A 280 2.95 -1.98 -25.02
C GLY A 280 1.73 -2.64 -25.66
N GLU A 281 0.69 -2.89 -24.89
CA GLU A 281 -0.53 -3.59 -25.27
C GLU A 281 -0.26 -4.79 -26.17
N SER A 282 0.67 -5.63 -25.72
CA SER A 282 1.22 -6.72 -26.49
C SER A 282 1.23 -8.03 -25.70
N GLY A 283 1.47 -9.15 -26.37
CA GLY A 283 1.55 -10.44 -25.71
C GLY A 283 1.61 -11.62 -26.71
N GLY A 284 1.59 -12.80 -26.14
CA GLY A 284 1.62 -14.06 -26.87
C GLY A 284 3.03 -14.59 -27.19
N PRO A 285 3.14 -15.68 -27.99
CA PRO A 285 4.39 -16.40 -28.20
C PRO A 285 5.50 -15.56 -28.82
N LEU A 286 5.18 -14.73 -29.83
CA LEU A 286 6.17 -13.90 -30.51
C LEU A 286 6.78 -12.84 -29.58
N TRP A 287 5.96 -12.17 -28.76
CA TRP A 287 6.47 -11.21 -27.79
C TRP A 287 7.24 -11.88 -26.64
N THR A 288 6.87 -13.11 -26.27
CA THR A 288 7.66 -13.92 -25.32
C THR A 288 9.04 -14.25 -25.90
N GLU A 289 9.13 -14.55 -27.20
CA GLU A 289 10.40 -14.80 -27.87
C GLU A 289 11.27 -13.52 -27.94
N VAL A 290 10.67 -12.36 -28.22
CA VAL A 290 11.38 -11.08 -28.15
C VAL A 290 11.90 -10.82 -26.72
N ALA A 291 11.09 -11.06 -25.71
CA ALA A 291 11.51 -10.92 -24.31
C ALA A 291 12.70 -11.81 -23.98
N ARG A 292 12.68 -13.06 -24.43
CA ARG A 292 13.82 -13.99 -24.29
C ARG A 292 15.08 -13.47 -24.99
N GLN A 293 14.92 -12.92 -26.20
CA GLN A 293 16.04 -12.31 -26.92
C GLN A 293 16.61 -11.09 -26.18
N VAL A 294 15.75 -10.22 -25.60
CA VAL A 294 16.18 -9.08 -24.78
C VAL A 294 17.00 -9.56 -23.57
N ARG A 295 16.51 -10.59 -22.86
CA ARG A 295 17.22 -11.21 -21.73
C ARG A 295 18.60 -11.72 -22.12
N ASN A 296 18.71 -12.33 -23.29
CA ASN A 296 19.98 -12.90 -23.77
C ASN A 296 20.95 -11.83 -24.30
N THR A 297 20.43 -10.68 -24.72
CA THR A 297 21.22 -9.61 -25.33
C THR A 297 21.67 -8.56 -24.28
N ASP A 298 20.89 -8.35 -23.21
CA ASP A 298 21.18 -7.38 -22.17
C ASP A 298 22.22 -7.92 -21.16
N PRO A 299 23.47 -7.43 -21.19
CA PRO A 299 24.51 -7.90 -20.29
C PRO A 299 24.36 -7.35 -18.86
N TYR A 300 23.51 -6.35 -18.66
CA TYR A 300 23.32 -5.67 -17.38
C TYR A 300 22.17 -6.26 -16.56
N ARG A 301 21.34 -7.12 -17.19
CA ARG A 301 20.20 -7.81 -16.57
C ARG A 301 19.23 -6.83 -15.91
N HIS A 302 18.83 -5.81 -16.67
CA HIS A 302 17.79 -4.88 -16.21
C HIS A 302 16.49 -5.58 -15.91
N LEU A 303 15.71 -5.00 -15.02
CA LEU A 303 14.32 -5.41 -14.82
C LEU A 303 13.55 -5.33 -16.13
N ALA A 304 12.81 -6.39 -16.43
CA ALA A 304 12.03 -6.48 -17.66
C ALA A 304 10.60 -6.95 -17.38
N THR A 305 9.66 -6.38 -18.12
CA THR A 305 8.25 -6.77 -18.13
C THR A 305 7.65 -6.53 -19.51
N ILE A 306 6.37 -6.80 -19.66
CA ILE A 306 5.58 -6.40 -20.82
C ILE A 306 4.42 -5.53 -20.33
N HIS A 307 4.06 -4.48 -21.06
CA HIS A 307 2.87 -3.69 -20.77
C HIS A 307 1.65 -4.39 -21.41
N PRO A 308 0.76 -4.96 -20.59
CA PRO A 308 -0.31 -5.84 -21.06
C PRO A 308 -1.60 -5.09 -21.31
N PHE A 309 -2.63 -5.79 -21.83
CA PHE A 309 -4.02 -5.35 -21.71
C PHE A 309 -4.60 -5.57 -20.31
N HIS A 310 -4.06 -6.51 -19.53
CA HIS A 310 -4.53 -6.84 -18.18
C HIS A 310 -3.40 -7.15 -17.21
N SER A 311 -2.61 -8.21 -17.46
CA SER A 311 -1.51 -8.66 -16.60
C SER A 311 -0.35 -9.13 -17.47
N ALA A 312 0.86 -8.73 -17.13
CA ALA A 312 2.08 -9.15 -17.83
C ALA A 312 2.26 -10.66 -17.77
N ARG A 313 2.00 -11.30 -16.63
CA ARG A 313 2.08 -12.75 -16.46
C ARG A 313 1.11 -13.52 -17.37
N GLN A 314 -0.04 -12.93 -17.70
CA GLN A 314 -1.02 -13.51 -18.62
C GLN A 314 -0.67 -13.25 -20.09
N SER A 315 0.18 -12.26 -20.36
CA SER A 315 0.56 -11.84 -21.71
C SER A 315 1.77 -12.57 -22.25
N VAL A 316 2.49 -13.34 -21.44
CA VAL A 316 3.64 -14.15 -21.84
C VAL A 316 3.32 -15.65 -21.74
N THR A 317 3.93 -16.45 -22.59
CA THR A 317 3.82 -17.92 -22.55
C THR A 317 4.89 -18.58 -21.66
N ASP A 318 5.85 -17.80 -21.17
CA ASP A 318 6.92 -18.20 -20.27
C ASP A 318 7.18 -17.05 -19.29
N GLU A 319 6.78 -17.21 -18.02
CA GLU A 319 6.93 -16.17 -17.00
C GLU A 319 8.40 -15.87 -16.64
N ALA A 320 9.33 -16.75 -16.96
CA ALA A 320 10.76 -16.56 -16.70
C ALA A 320 11.38 -15.41 -17.54
N VAL A 321 10.67 -14.91 -18.55
CA VAL A 321 11.16 -13.79 -19.37
C VAL A 321 10.84 -12.41 -18.76
N ILE A 322 10.05 -12.36 -17.69
CA ILE A 322 9.70 -11.10 -16.97
C ILE A 322 10.09 -11.19 -15.51
N ASP A 323 10.36 -10.04 -14.86
CA ASP A 323 10.74 -9.94 -13.45
C ASP A 323 9.57 -9.53 -12.57
N PHE A 324 8.55 -8.89 -13.12
CA PHE A 324 7.41 -8.39 -12.37
C PHE A 324 6.12 -8.36 -13.20
N ASP A 325 5.00 -8.52 -12.52
CA ASP A 325 3.66 -8.48 -13.12
C ASP A 325 3.15 -7.04 -13.16
N MET A 326 3.19 -6.43 -14.34
CA MET A 326 2.60 -5.13 -14.60
C MET A 326 1.13 -5.31 -14.95
N LEU A 327 0.26 -4.51 -14.35
CA LEU A 327 -1.18 -4.51 -14.62
C LEU A 327 -1.61 -3.25 -15.36
N GLN A 328 -2.54 -3.42 -16.33
CA GLN A 328 -3.36 -2.35 -16.87
C GLN A 328 -4.79 -2.57 -16.42
N THR A 329 -5.43 -1.57 -15.80
CA THR A 329 -6.72 -1.77 -15.14
C THR A 329 -7.88 -1.01 -15.78
N GLY A 330 -7.60 -0.21 -16.82
CA GLY A 330 -8.59 0.50 -17.66
C GLY A 330 -8.83 1.95 -17.23
N HIS A 331 -9.57 2.71 -18.09
CA HIS A 331 -9.74 4.16 -17.98
C HIS A 331 -11.18 4.60 -17.69
N GLY A 332 -12.05 3.72 -17.22
CA GLY A 332 -13.47 3.98 -16.97
C GLY A 332 -13.76 4.65 -15.61
N ASP A 333 -12.95 5.61 -15.17
CA ASP A 333 -13.12 6.37 -13.93
C ASP A 333 -13.32 5.44 -12.71
N TRP A 334 -14.26 5.74 -11.82
CA TRP A 334 -14.55 4.93 -10.63
C TRP A 334 -14.90 3.47 -10.95
N ASN A 335 -15.50 3.19 -12.10
CA ASN A 335 -15.79 1.80 -12.52
C ASN A 335 -14.50 0.99 -12.69
N SER A 336 -13.47 1.58 -13.28
CA SER A 336 -12.16 0.94 -13.42
C SER A 336 -11.37 0.98 -12.11
N ALA A 337 -11.40 2.09 -11.38
CA ALA A 337 -10.67 2.27 -10.13
C ALA A 337 -11.09 1.26 -9.06
N THR A 338 -12.40 1.08 -8.84
CA THR A 338 -12.91 0.10 -7.87
C THR A 338 -12.61 -1.34 -8.29
N GLY A 339 -12.56 -1.62 -9.59
CA GLY A 339 -12.16 -2.92 -10.14
C GLY A 339 -10.65 -3.18 -10.11
N ALA A 340 -9.82 -2.14 -10.02
CA ALA A 340 -8.37 -2.26 -10.04
C ALA A 340 -7.82 -3.03 -8.83
N ILE A 341 -8.31 -2.73 -7.62
CA ILE A 341 -7.78 -3.33 -6.40
C ILE A 341 -8.08 -4.83 -6.27
N PRO A 342 -9.29 -5.33 -6.57
CA PRO A 342 -9.54 -6.78 -6.65
C PRO A 342 -8.64 -7.50 -7.68
N LYS A 343 -8.43 -6.93 -8.87
CA LYS A 343 -7.52 -7.46 -9.89
C LYS A 343 -6.09 -7.52 -9.36
N PHE A 344 -5.64 -6.44 -8.71
CA PHE A 344 -4.33 -6.37 -8.08
C PHE A 344 -4.15 -7.46 -7.01
N LYS A 345 -5.09 -7.60 -6.08
CA LYS A 345 -5.04 -8.64 -5.02
C LYS A 345 -5.01 -10.06 -5.60
N ALA A 346 -5.74 -10.32 -6.67
CA ALA A 346 -5.71 -11.60 -7.36
C ALA A 346 -4.33 -11.88 -7.98
N ALA A 347 -3.69 -10.87 -8.59
CA ALA A 347 -2.33 -11.00 -9.13
C ALA A 347 -1.29 -11.20 -8.00
N TYR A 348 -1.40 -10.43 -6.92
CA TYR A 348 -0.52 -10.51 -5.75
C TYR A 348 -0.53 -11.89 -5.07
N ALA A 349 -1.69 -12.55 -5.05
CA ALA A 349 -1.88 -13.87 -4.43
C ALA A 349 -1.33 -15.03 -5.30
N ARG A 350 -0.92 -14.79 -6.56
CA ARG A 350 -0.40 -15.83 -7.45
C ARG A 350 0.96 -16.37 -6.96
N THR A 351 1.17 -17.66 -7.20
CA THR A 351 2.44 -18.35 -6.96
C THR A 351 3.10 -18.78 -8.28
N PRO A 352 4.44 -18.75 -8.39
CA PRO A 352 5.39 -18.21 -7.42
C PRO A 352 5.18 -16.71 -7.20
N ALA A 353 5.64 -16.19 -6.03
CA ALA A 353 5.58 -14.76 -5.73
C ALA A 353 6.39 -13.96 -6.77
N MET A 354 5.86 -12.81 -7.17
CA MET A 354 6.49 -11.87 -8.09
C MET A 354 6.06 -10.47 -7.68
N PRO A 355 6.89 -9.42 -7.79
CA PRO A 355 6.43 -8.06 -7.58
C PRO A 355 5.27 -7.74 -8.51
N VAL A 356 4.20 -7.17 -7.98
CA VAL A 356 3.03 -6.75 -8.75
C VAL A 356 2.89 -5.24 -8.64
N MET A 357 2.61 -4.58 -9.75
CA MET A 357 2.34 -3.15 -9.77
C MET A 357 1.27 -2.78 -10.78
N ILE A 358 0.60 -1.66 -10.57
CA ILE A 358 -0.30 -1.08 -11.57
C ILE A 358 0.53 -0.13 -12.44
N GLY A 359 0.78 -0.52 -13.69
CA GLY A 359 1.56 0.22 -14.68
C GLY A 359 0.74 1.19 -15.49
N GLU A 360 -0.58 0.96 -15.57
CA GLU A 360 -1.54 1.85 -16.21
C GLU A 360 -2.93 1.72 -15.61
N TYR A 361 -3.55 2.87 -15.35
CA TYR A 361 -4.94 2.99 -14.89
C TYR A 361 -5.51 4.34 -15.34
N CYS A 362 -6.70 4.69 -14.88
CA CYS A 362 -7.38 5.94 -15.19
C CYS A 362 -6.43 7.15 -15.17
N TYR A 363 -6.01 7.68 -16.32
CA TYR A 363 -5.21 8.90 -16.36
C TYR A 363 -6.02 10.09 -15.84
N GLU A 364 -5.41 10.93 -15.01
CA GLU A 364 -6.06 12.10 -14.44
C GLU A 364 -6.49 13.09 -15.54
N GLY A 365 -7.77 13.46 -15.54
CA GLY A 365 -8.36 14.36 -16.52
C GLY A 365 -8.65 13.74 -17.88
N HIS A 366 -8.32 12.48 -18.13
CA HIS A 366 -8.61 11.79 -19.38
C HIS A 366 -10.11 11.67 -19.60
N MET A 367 -10.58 12.10 -20.76
CA MET A 367 -12.02 12.20 -21.07
C MET A 367 -12.81 13.03 -20.01
N GLN A 368 -12.18 14.03 -19.39
CA GLN A 368 -12.75 14.86 -18.32
C GLN A 368 -13.20 14.06 -17.08
N THR A 369 -12.51 12.94 -16.79
CA THR A 369 -12.80 12.05 -15.66
C THR A 369 -11.54 11.75 -14.85
N ALA A 370 -11.64 10.82 -13.91
CA ALA A 370 -10.52 10.29 -13.14
C ALA A 370 -9.75 11.37 -12.33
N PHE A 371 -10.51 12.25 -11.69
CA PHE A 371 -9.97 13.35 -10.88
C PHE A 371 -9.13 12.85 -9.67
N PRO A 372 -8.51 13.75 -8.88
CA PRO A 372 -7.49 13.37 -7.89
C PRO A 372 -7.91 12.34 -6.85
N ASP A 373 -9.19 12.25 -6.52
CA ASP A 373 -9.71 11.25 -5.59
C ASP A 373 -9.62 9.82 -6.14
N VAL A 374 -9.81 9.64 -7.46
CA VAL A 374 -9.55 8.36 -8.14
C VAL A 374 -8.06 8.00 -8.07
N GLN A 375 -7.18 8.98 -8.29
CA GLN A 375 -5.73 8.79 -8.23
C GLN A 375 -5.29 8.31 -6.85
N ARG A 376 -5.78 8.97 -5.79
CA ARG A 376 -5.49 8.60 -4.40
C ARG A 376 -6.06 7.23 -4.03
N TYR A 377 -7.28 6.93 -4.49
CA TYR A 377 -7.90 5.62 -4.23
C TYR A 377 -7.06 4.47 -4.77
N VAL A 378 -6.63 4.57 -6.04
CA VAL A 378 -5.82 3.51 -6.66
C VAL A 378 -4.44 3.43 -6.02
N PHE A 379 -3.80 4.57 -5.73
CA PHE A 379 -2.51 4.61 -5.07
C PHE A 379 -2.56 3.95 -3.68
N TRP A 380 -3.38 4.46 -2.77
CA TRP A 380 -3.44 3.94 -1.41
C TRP A 380 -3.97 2.52 -1.35
N GLY A 381 -5.01 2.21 -2.15
CA GLY A 381 -5.59 0.89 -2.22
C GLY A 381 -4.59 -0.17 -2.70
N SER A 382 -3.78 0.13 -3.73
CA SER A 382 -2.76 -0.80 -4.21
C SER A 382 -1.55 -0.87 -3.29
N MET A 383 -1.01 0.27 -2.83
CA MET A 383 0.16 0.28 -1.93
C MET A 383 -0.11 -0.47 -0.63
N LEU A 384 -1.28 -0.25 0.00
CA LEU A 384 -1.68 -0.97 1.21
C LEU A 384 -2.22 -2.40 0.94
N SER A 385 -2.21 -2.83 -0.32
CA SER A 385 -2.45 -4.22 -0.70
C SER A 385 -1.17 -4.96 -1.12
N GLY A 386 0.01 -4.35 -0.98
CA GLY A 386 1.32 -4.95 -1.24
C GLY A 386 1.93 -4.62 -2.60
N SER A 387 1.55 -3.49 -3.23
CA SER A 387 2.09 -3.09 -4.52
C SER A 387 3.58 -2.73 -4.45
N ALA A 388 4.34 -3.22 -5.42
CA ALA A 388 5.74 -2.82 -5.63
C ALA A 388 5.89 -1.38 -6.17
N GLY A 389 4.79 -0.77 -6.59
CA GLY A 389 4.74 0.58 -7.11
C GLY A 389 3.48 0.89 -7.90
N LEU A 390 3.43 2.11 -8.43
CA LEU A 390 2.33 2.59 -9.26
C LEU A 390 2.88 3.54 -10.33
N THR A 391 2.32 3.48 -11.53
CA THR A 391 2.57 4.49 -12.56
C THR A 391 1.32 5.33 -12.78
N TYR A 392 1.44 6.61 -12.51
CA TYR A 392 0.46 7.65 -12.76
C TYR A 392 0.45 8.04 -14.24
N GLY A 393 -0.63 8.62 -14.71
CA GLY A 393 -0.71 9.28 -16.01
C GLY A 393 -1.66 10.48 -15.94
N ALA A 394 -1.48 11.44 -16.83
CA ALA A 394 -2.33 12.61 -16.94
C ALA A 394 -2.65 12.91 -18.40
N ALA A 395 -3.89 13.37 -18.64
CA ALA A 395 -4.30 13.95 -19.92
C ALA A 395 -3.28 15.02 -20.35
N GLY A 396 -3.04 15.13 -21.65
CA GLY A 396 -2.03 16.03 -22.20
C GLY A 396 -0.59 15.53 -22.06
N VAL A 397 -0.20 15.00 -20.89
CA VAL A 397 1.19 14.57 -20.62
C VAL A 397 1.54 13.29 -21.37
N TRP A 398 0.71 12.24 -21.29
CA TRP A 398 1.01 10.93 -21.88
C TRP A 398 1.22 10.95 -23.39
N HIS A 399 0.58 11.89 -24.08
CA HIS A 399 0.65 12.00 -25.54
C HIS A 399 1.34 13.29 -26.02
N ALA A 400 2.00 14.04 -25.12
CA ALA A 400 2.70 15.29 -25.43
C ALA A 400 1.81 16.28 -26.21
N SER A 401 0.58 16.52 -25.74
CA SER A 401 -0.41 17.38 -26.39
C SER A 401 -0.01 18.84 -26.30
N VAL A 402 -0.18 19.56 -27.39
CA VAL A 402 0.07 21.00 -27.49
C VAL A 402 -1.17 21.73 -28.01
N GLU A 403 -1.25 23.02 -27.74
CA GLU A 403 -2.34 23.85 -28.24
C GLU A 403 -2.43 23.78 -29.79
N GLY A 404 -3.67 23.64 -30.26
CA GLY A 404 -3.94 23.55 -31.71
C GLY A 404 -3.61 22.20 -32.36
N ASP A 405 -3.26 21.18 -31.60
CA ASP A 405 -3.02 19.83 -32.14
C ASP A 405 -4.35 19.19 -32.61
N PRO A 406 -4.59 19.08 -33.93
CA PRO A 406 -5.92 18.69 -34.45
C PRO A 406 -6.24 17.20 -34.28
N GLY A 407 -5.24 16.38 -34.03
CA GLY A 407 -5.40 14.91 -33.96
C GLY A 407 -5.94 14.42 -32.63
N LEU A 408 -5.62 15.07 -31.53
CA LEU A 408 -5.89 14.59 -30.18
C LEU A 408 -7.16 15.20 -29.56
N ALA A 409 -7.46 16.46 -29.88
CA ALA A 409 -8.69 17.14 -29.46
C ALA A 409 -9.99 16.42 -29.87
N ARG A 410 -9.94 15.50 -30.84
CA ARG A 410 -11.09 14.73 -31.30
C ARG A 410 -11.28 13.38 -30.59
N VAL A 411 -10.23 12.81 -30.03
CA VAL A 411 -10.26 11.42 -29.57
C VAL A 411 -10.30 11.32 -28.05
N TYR A 412 -9.54 12.17 -27.34
CA TYR A 412 -9.38 12.01 -25.90
C TYR A 412 -9.72 13.25 -25.08
N ASP A 413 -9.12 14.40 -25.35
CA ASP A 413 -9.40 15.69 -24.71
C ASP A 413 -8.54 16.82 -25.32
N SER A 414 -8.85 18.08 -24.97
CA SER A 414 -8.12 19.26 -25.42
C SER A 414 -7.01 19.71 -24.44
N THR A 415 -6.71 18.94 -23.43
CA THR A 415 -5.74 19.29 -22.39
C THR A 415 -4.33 19.28 -22.94
N THR A 416 -3.60 20.37 -22.74
CA THR A 416 -2.18 20.45 -23.07
C THR A 416 -1.31 19.74 -22.01
N TRP A 417 -0.05 19.42 -22.36
CA TRP A 417 0.85 18.81 -21.39
C TRP A 417 1.15 19.75 -20.21
N GLN A 418 1.17 21.06 -20.41
CA GLN A 418 1.36 22.06 -19.36
C GLN A 418 0.20 22.06 -18.35
N GLU A 419 -1.03 21.96 -18.83
CA GLU A 419 -2.22 21.81 -17.97
C GLU A 419 -2.19 20.49 -17.23
N GLY A 420 -1.99 19.37 -17.93
CA GLY A 420 -1.91 18.04 -17.35
C GLY A 420 -0.77 17.87 -16.34
N MET A 421 0.38 18.54 -16.56
CA MET A 421 1.49 18.58 -15.61
C MET A 421 1.05 19.13 -14.25
N ASN A 422 0.14 20.10 -14.23
CA ASN A 422 -0.33 20.80 -13.04
C ASN A 422 -1.53 20.12 -12.36
N TYR A 423 -2.03 19.00 -12.85
CA TYR A 423 -3.09 18.27 -12.19
C TYR A 423 -2.68 17.84 -10.77
N PRO A 424 -3.60 18.01 -9.77
CA PRO A 424 -3.25 17.88 -8.37
C PRO A 424 -2.92 16.45 -7.93
N GLY A 425 -3.40 15.43 -8.66
CA GLY A 425 -3.13 14.02 -8.33
C GLY A 425 -1.64 13.72 -8.27
N SER A 426 -0.85 14.19 -9.23
CA SER A 426 0.61 14.01 -9.25
C SER A 426 1.29 14.51 -7.96
N THR A 427 0.86 15.68 -7.45
CA THR A 427 1.37 16.22 -6.17
C THR A 427 0.92 15.39 -4.97
N GLN A 428 -0.34 14.93 -4.99
CA GLN A 428 -0.94 14.17 -3.87
C GLN A 428 -0.34 12.77 -3.75
N LEU A 429 -0.06 12.09 -4.85
CA LEU A 429 0.66 10.83 -4.85
C LEU A 429 2.09 10.99 -4.31
N GLY A 430 2.77 12.05 -4.70
CA GLY A 430 4.09 12.39 -4.17
C GLY A 430 4.10 12.65 -2.66
N ARG A 431 3.01 13.22 -2.11
CA ARG A 431 2.81 13.35 -0.65
C ARG A 431 2.67 11.99 0.02
N GLY A 432 1.89 11.10 -0.59
CA GLY A 432 1.73 9.72 -0.12
C GLY A 432 3.05 8.96 -0.08
N LYS A 433 3.83 9.03 -1.17
CA LYS A 433 5.17 8.44 -1.22
C LYS A 433 6.07 8.96 -0.11
N ARG A 434 6.16 10.29 0.06
CA ARG A 434 6.99 10.91 1.12
C ARG A 434 6.55 10.52 2.52
N LEU A 435 5.26 10.27 2.76
CA LEU A 435 4.80 9.75 4.04
C LEU A 435 5.27 8.30 4.24
N LEU A 436 5.08 7.44 3.25
CA LEU A 436 5.48 6.02 3.34
C LEU A 436 6.99 5.87 3.53
N GLU A 437 7.80 6.69 2.86
CA GLU A 437 9.27 6.66 2.96
C GLU A 437 9.84 7.10 4.34
N GLN A 438 9.02 7.64 5.23
CA GLN A 438 9.42 7.91 6.62
C GLN A 438 9.46 6.63 7.47
N TYR A 439 8.95 5.52 6.94
CA TYR A 439 8.85 4.22 7.58
C TYR A 439 9.53 3.15 6.71
N PRO A 440 9.83 1.97 7.24
CA PRO A 440 10.39 0.87 6.45
C PRO A 440 9.32 0.22 5.54
N TRP A 441 8.76 1.01 4.63
CA TRP A 441 7.62 0.68 3.76
C TRP A 441 7.83 -0.59 2.95
N ALA A 442 9.06 -0.90 2.54
CA ALA A 442 9.40 -2.11 1.80
C ALA A 442 9.15 -3.41 2.61
N ARG A 443 8.97 -3.29 3.92
CA ARG A 443 8.63 -4.39 4.83
C ARG A 443 7.14 -4.45 5.19
N PHE A 444 6.33 -3.57 4.60
CA PHE A 444 4.90 -3.57 4.88
C PHE A 444 4.24 -4.81 4.28
N GLU A 445 3.41 -5.45 5.09
CA GLU A 445 2.54 -6.53 4.66
C GLU A 445 1.08 -6.06 4.69
N PRO A 446 0.24 -6.51 3.74
CA PRO A 446 -1.19 -6.23 3.76
C PRO A 446 -1.88 -6.90 4.96
N HIS A 447 -2.66 -6.16 5.72
CA HIS A 447 -3.39 -6.59 6.90
C HIS A 447 -4.88 -6.19 6.80
N PRO A 448 -5.68 -6.79 5.91
CA PRO A 448 -7.10 -6.45 5.78
C PRO A 448 -7.89 -6.69 7.06
N GLU A 449 -7.44 -7.58 7.94
CA GLU A 449 -8.02 -7.87 9.25
C GLU A 449 -7.90 -6.71 10.25
N TRP A 450 -6.98 -5.77 10.05
CA TRP A 450 -6.79 -4.64 10.95
C TRP A 450 -7.86 -3.56 10.85
N THR A 451 -8.77 -3.66 9.90
CA THR A 451 -9.80 -2.64 9.69
C THR A 451 -11.11 -3.27 9.22
N GLU A 452 -12.08 -2.45 8.94
CA GLU A 452 -13.39 -2.85 8.41
C GLU A 452 -13.37 -2.95 6.86
N SER A 453 -14.36 -3.63 6.32
CA SER A 453 -14.56 -3.72 4.87
C SER A 453 -14.67 -2.34 4.21
N GLY A 454 -14.04 -2.19 3.03
CA GLY A 454 -13.99 -0.95 2.27
C GLY A 454 -12.84 -0.01 2.64
N SER A 455 -12.04 -0.34 3.67
CA SER A 455 -10.76 0.30 3.98
C SER A 455 -9.60 -0.62 3.62
N PHE A 456 -8.38 -0.08 3.53
CA PHE A 456 -7.17 -0.83 3.20
C PHE A 456 -6.14 -0.63 4.30
N ALA A 457 -5.51 -1.71 4.75
CA ALA A 457 -4.52 -1.65 5.82
C ALA A 457 -3.26 -2.43 5.47
N ALA A 458 -2.12 -1.88 5.84
CA ALA A 458 -0.81 -2.52 5.77
C ALA A 458 0.12 -1.97 6.85
N GLY A 459 1.22 -2.66 7.10
CA GLY A 459 2.22 -2.18 8.03
C GLY A 459 3.13 -3.29 8.55
N ILE A 460 3.66 -3.06 9.74
CA ILE A 460 4.51 -4.00 10.47
C ILE A 460 3.90 -4.18 11.86
N PRO A 461 3.48 -5.40 12.23
CA PRO A 461 2.91 -5.67 13.55
C PRO A 461 3.78 -5.11 14.68
N SER A 462 3.15 -4.50 15.67
CA SER A 462 3.79 -3.87 16.83
C SER A 462 4.73 -2.68 16.52
N ALA A 463 4.86 -2.28 15.27
CA ALA A 463 5.72 -1.16 14.84
C ALA A 463 4.91 -0.02 14.20
N VAL A 464 4.19 -0.29 13.13
CA VAL A 464 3.44 0.73 12.41
C VAL A 464 2.25 0.15 11.66
N ARG A 465 1.12 0.84 11.70
CA ARG A 465 -0.07 0.50 10.92
C ARG A 465 -0.51 1.70 10.09
N PHE A 466 -0.79 1.46 8.82
CA PHE A 466 -1.41 2.39 7.90
C PHE A 466 -2.79 1.89 7.54
N ILE A 467 -3.80 2.74 7.63
CA ILE A 467 -5.17 2.41 7.26
C ILE A 467 -5.69 3.53 6.37
N TYR A 468 -5.90 3.24 5.10
CA TYR A 468 -6.55 4.16 4.17
C TYR A 468 -8.05 3.93 4.17
N MET A 469 -8.79 4.98 4.42
CA MET A 469 -10.24 5.04 4.37
C MET A 469 -10.66 5.87 3.16
N PRO A 470 -11.19 5.27 2.11
CA PRO A 470 -11.78 5.99 0.99
C PRO A 470 -12.95 6.87 1.44
N LYS A 471 -13.26 7.90 0.66
CA LYS A 471 -14.42 8.76 0.89
C LYS A 471 -15.72 7.93 0.96
N ARG A 472 -16.48 8.08 2.05
CA ARG A 472 -17.71 7.31 2.34
C ARG A 472 -19.01 8.07 2.05
N GLY A 473 -18.91 9.25 1.45
CA GLY A 473 -20.05 10.14 1.21
C GLY A 473 -19.98 11.42 2.06
N ILE A 474 -20.78 12.41 1.70
CA ILE A 474 -20.71 13.77 2.27
C ILE A 474 -21.16 13.88 3.73
N TYR A 475 -21.95 12.91 4.22
CA TYR A 475 -22.49 12.91 5.59
C TYR A 475 -21.81 11.88 6.50
N ASN A 476 -20.85 11.12 6.01
CA ASN A 476 -20.18 10.12 6.84
C ASN A 476 -18.80 10.62 7.30
N TRP A 477 -18.75 11.05 8.53
CA TRP A 477 -17.56 11.58 9.21
C TRP A 477 -16.87 10.57 10.13
N ALA A 478 -17.42 9.35 10.23
CA ALA A 478 -16.84 8.33 11.10
C ALA A 478 -15.45 7.94 10.61
N GLY A 479 -14.49 7.94 11.50
CA GLY A 479 -13.16 7.41 11.24
C GLY A 479 -13.16 5.89 11.11
N PRO A 480 -12.05 5.28 10.65
CA PRO A 480 -11.95 3.83 10.52
C PRO A 480 -11.94 3.16 11.90
N VAL A 481 -12.48 1.94 11.95
CA VAL A 481 -12.34 1.07 13.13
C VAL A 481 -11.05 0.28 12.98
N VAL A 482 -10.14 0.41 13.96
CA VAL A 482 -8.90 -0.37 14.04
C VAL A 482 -9.19 -1.63 14.83
N LYS A 483 -8.91 -2.77 14.24
CA LYS A 483 -9.09 -4.11 14.84
C LYS A 483 -7.75 -4.73 15.17
N GLU A 484 -7.77 -5.76 16.00
CA GLU A 484 -6.60 -6.58 16.35
C GLU A 484 -5.38 -5.75 16.77
N LEU A 485 -5.60 -4.66 17.52
CA LEU A 485 -4.51 -3.85 18.02
C LEU A 485 -3.73 -4.64 19.10
N GLU A 486 -2.41 -4.69 18.98
CA GLU A 486 -1.55 -5.47 19.84
C GLU A 486 -1.64 -5.00 21.29
N ARG A 487 -1.70 -5.99 22.20
CA ARG A 487 -1.80 -5.74 23.64
C ARG A 487 -0.52 -5.07 24.16
N ASP A 488 -0.68 -4.08 25.03
CA ASP A 488 0.41 -3.38 25.74
C ASP A 488 1.45 -2.72 24.81
N VAL A 489 1.09 -2.49 23.54
CA VAL A 489 1.87 -1.68 22.61
C VAL A 489 1.28 -0.27 22.58
N PRO A 490 1.99 0.74 23.08
CA PRO A 490 1.54 2.13 22.95
C PRO A 490 1.83 2.64 21.55
N TYR A 491 0.82 3.17 20.90
CA TYR A 491 0.91 3.82 19.61
C TYR A 491 0.65 5.34 19.77
N HIS A 492 1.35 6.13 18.95
CA HIS A 492 0.95 7.48 18.61
C HIS A 492 0.10 7.41 17.34
N ALA A 493 -1.10 7.97 17.38
CA ALA A 493 -2.04 7.94 16.25
C ALA A 493 -2.23 9.35 15.67
N PHE A 494 -2.34 9.42 14.35
CA PHE A 494 -2.71 10.66 13.66
C PHE A 494 -3.44 10.37 12.34
N TYR A 495 -4.30 11.31 11.92
CA TYR A 495 -4.79 11.34 10.56
C TYR A 495 -3.82 12.11 9.66
N PHE A 496 -3.55 11.56 8.49
CA PHE A 496 -2.87 12.25 7.41
C PHE A 496 -3.87 12.61 6.32
N ASP A 497 -3.89 13.89 5.97
CA ASP A 497 -4.67 14.42 4.84
C ASP A 497 -3.90 14.19 3.54
N PRO A 498 -4.30 13.27 2.68
CA PRO A 498 -3.58 12.99 1.43
C PRO A 498 -3.69 14.14 0.41
N VAL A 499 -4.66 15.04 0.58
CA VAL A 499 -4.85 16.22 -0.29
C VAL A 499 -3.87 17.33 0.07
N SER A 500 -3.72 17.67 1.34
CA SER A 500 -2.85 18.78 1.78
C SER A 500 -1.48 18.34 2.30
N GLY A 501 -1.35 17.08 2.73
CA GLY A 501 -0.16 16.56 3.42
C GLY A 501 -0.11 16.90 4.91
N ARG A 502 -1.16 17.47 5.48
CA ARG A 502 -1.23 17.83 6.92
C ARG A 502 -1.49 16.61 7.79
N ARG A 503 -0.95 16.63 9.01
CA ARG A 503 -1.24 15.65 10.06
C ARG A 503 -2.18 16.25 11.09
N PHE A 504 -3.08 15.43 11.60
CA PHE A 504 -4.02 15.75 12.66
C PHE A 504 -3.81 14.74 13.78
N ASP A 505 -3.20 15.21 14.85
CA ASP A 505 -2.84 14.38 15.99
C ASP A 505 -4.08 13.82 16.70
N LEU A 506 -4.06 12.52 17.00
CA LEU A 506 -5.08 11.82 17.78
C LEU A 506 -4.54 11.36 19.14
N GLY A 507 -3.26 11.62 19.41
CA GLY A 507 -2.61 11.28 20.66
C GLY A 507 -2.26 9.80 20.82
N ARG A 508 -2.15 9.38 22.07
CA ARG A 508 -1.72 8.02 22.44
C ARG A 508 -2.88 7.04 22.41
N VAL A 509 -2.65 5.90 21.77
CA VAL A 509 -3.58 4.75 21.74
C VAL A 509 -2.85 3.53 22.28
N ILE A 510 -3.49 2.78 23.17
CA ILE A 510 -2.97 1.51 23.71
C ILE A 510 -4.10 0.55 23.92
N ASN A 511 -3.90 -0.72 23.57
CA ASN A 511 -4.77 -1.80 23.99
C ASN A 511 -4.28 -2.34 25.35
N PRO A 512 -4.95 -2.06 26.44
CA PRO A 512 -4.53 -2.52 27.76
C PRO A 512 -4.81 -4.03 27.97
N GLY A 513 -5.37 -4.70 26.96
CA GLY A 513 -5.90 -6.05 27.10
C GLY A 513 -7.23 -6.08 27.87
N PRO A 514 -7.77 -7.26 28.12
CA PRO A 514 -8.95 -7.41 28.96
C PRO A 514 -8.63 -6.90 30.38
N ALA A 515 -9.57 -6.18 30.96
CA ALA A 515 -9.45 -5.79 32.35
C ALA A 515 -9.17 -7.04 33.22
N PRO A 516 -8.36 -6.95 34.27
CA PRO A 516 -8.15 -8.09 35.15
C PRO A 516 -9.51 -8.56 35.71
N LYS A 517 -9.69 -9.87 35.79
CA LYS A 517 -10.89 -10.46 36.37
C LYS A 517 -11.08 -9.89 37.78
N PRO A 518 -12.21 -9.28 38.10
CA PRO A 518 -12.36 -8.52 39.34
C PRO A 518 -12.39 -9.38 40.61
N PHE A 519 -12.80 -10.67 40.49
CA PHE A 519 -12.85 -11.65 41.54
C PHE A 519 -12.87 -13.06 40.95
N GLU A 520 -12.55 -14.08 41.76
CA GLU A 520 -12.77 -15.50 41.45
C GLU A 520 -14.09 -15.94 42.03
N ASP A 521 -14.85 -16.77 41.29
CA ASP A 521 -16.16 -17.28 41.71
C ASP A 521 -16.06 -18.62 42.44
N ARG A 522 -14.85 -19.06 42.80
CA ARG A 522 -14.58 -20.34 43.45
C ARG A 522 -13.94 -20.18 44.83
N ASP A 523 -14.15 -21.17 45.70
CA ASP A 523 -13.45 -21.38 46.99
C ASP A 523 -13.78 -20.41 48.13
N GLN A 524 -14.89 -19.64 48.05
CA GLN A 524 -15.39 -18.93 49.23
C GLN A 524 -16.39 -19.78 50.03
N PRO A 525 -16.32 -19.76 51.39
CA PRO A 525 -17.31 -20.44 52.20
C PRO A 525 -18.71 -19.96 51.88
N ARG A 526 -19.63 -20.87 51.61
CA ARG A 526 -21.04 -20.55 51.32
C ARG A 526 -21.72 -20.11 52.61
N LEU A 527 -22.34 -18.96 52.57
CA LEU A 527 -23.21 -18.46 53.64
C LEU A 527 -24.64 -18.98 53.52
N PHE A 528 -25.07 -19.21 52.27
CA PHE A 528 -26.39 -19.71 51.95
C PHE A 528 -26.40 -20.36 50.56
N THR A 529 -27.16 -21.45 50.42
CA THR A 529 -27.40 -22.11 49.13
C THR A 529 -28.87 -22.50 49.05
N ASP A 530 -29.51 -22.27 47.91
CA ASP A 530 -30.87 -22.72 47.63
C ASP A 530 -30.96 -23.27 46.20
N HIS A 531 -31.34 -24.52 46.09
CA HIS A 531 -31.58 -25.19 44.80
C HIS A 531 -33.03 -25.09 44.36
N PHE A 532 -33.83 -24.34 45.10
CA PHE A 532 -35.27 -24.14 44.90
C PHE A 532 -36.09 -25.43 44.86
N GLU A 533 -35.58 -26.47 45.49
CA GLU A 533 -36.30 -27.73 45.69
C GLU A 533 -37.38 -27.59 46.77
N GLY A 534 -38.55 -28.16 46.55
CA GLY A 534 -39.69 -28.08 47.49
C GLY A 534 -40.41 -26.74 47.47
N THR A 535 -41.38 -26.57 48.38
CA THR A 535 -42.29 -25.39 48.43
C THR A 535 -41.93 -24.37 49.52
N ASP A 536 -40.95 -24.66 50.38
CA ASP A 536 -40.55 -23.72 51.45
C ASP A 536 -39.85 -22.46 50.90
N ALA A 537 -40.55 -21.35 50.93
CA ALA A 537 -40.07 -20.04 50.52
C ALA A 537 -39.83 -19.13 51.74
N SER A 538 -39.78 -19.62 52.95
CA SER A 538 -39.72 -18.80 54.17
C SER A 538 -38.48 -17.91 54.29
N ALA A 539 -37.41 -18.24 53.55
CA ALA A 539 -36.19 -17.41 53.49
C ALA A 539 -36.31 -16.22 52.51
N TRP A 540 -37.31 -16.19 51.66
CA TRP A 540 -37.44 -15.27 50.53
C TRP A 540 -38.71 -14.40 50.68
N LYS A 541 -38.61 -13.18 50.09
CA LYS A 541 -39.75 -12.28 50.01
C LYS A 541 -39.81 -11.59 48.65
N ASP A 542 -40.97 -11.61 48.05
CA ASP A 542 -41.30 -10.90 46.83
C ASP A 542 -41.68 -9.45 47.13
N TYR A 543 -41.04 -8.53 46.45
CA TYR A 543 -41.30 -7.04 46.49
C TYR A 543 -41.86 -6.54 45.15
N GLY A 544 -42.03 -7.40 44.19
CA GLY A 544 -42.60 -7.15 42.87
C GLY A 544 -43.56 -8.26 42.44
N THR A 545 -43.51 -8.65 41.17
CA THR A 545 -44.30 -9.81 40.68
C THR A 545 -43.89 -11.07 41.43
N PRO A 546 -44.88 -11.85 41.97
CA PRO A 546 -44.55 -13.04 42.75
C PRO A 546 -43.76 -14.07 41.97
N SER A 547 -42.78 -14.64 42.65
CA SER A 547 -42.00 -15.79 42.17
C SER A 547 -42.68 -17.11 42.45
N GLN A 548 -42.33 -18.16 41.71
CA GLN A 548 -42.83 -19.51 41.87
C GLN A 548 -41.69 -20.51 41.89
N ARG A 549 -41.72 -21.43 42.89
CA ARG A 549 -40.79 -22.58 42.89
C ARG A 549 -41.43 -23.71 42.11
N LYS A 550 -40.71 -24.18 41.11
CA LYS A 550 -41.14 -25.30 40.28
C LYS A 550 -39.93 -26.03 39.70
N ASP A 551 -39.95 -27.38 39.81
CA ASP A 551 -38.95 -28.28 39.22
C ASP A 551 -37.48 -27.91 39.57
N GLY A 552 -37.22 -27.54 40.84
CA GLY A 552 -35.90 -27.14 41.30
C GLY A 552 -35.42 -25.77 40.75
N ARG A 553 -36.36 -24.89 40.40
CA ARG A 553 -36.07 -23.55 39.87
C ARG A 553 -37.01 -22.52 40.49
N LEU A 554 -36.51 -21.29 40.54
CA LEU A 554 -37.33 -20.11 40.88
C LEU A 554 -37.75 -19.42 39.59
N ALA A 555 -39.00 -19.58 39.23
CA ALA A 555 -39.60 -19.00 38.01
C ALA A 555 -40.17 -17.63 38.31
N GLY A 556 -39.91 -16.65 37.43
CA GLY A 556 -40.44 -15.31 37.53
C GLY A 556 -40.83 -14.71 36.19
N ALA A 557 -41.61 -13.65 36.26
CA ALA A 557 -42.02 -12.85 35.11
C ALA A 557 -41.69 -11.38 35.35
N LYS A 558 -42.01 -10.53 34.38
CA LYS A 558 -41.77 -9.08 34.40
C LYS A 558 -42.09 -8.46 35.77
N GLY A 559 -41.14 -7.65 36.26
CA GLY A 559 -41.27 -6.94 37.54
C GLY A 559 -40.93 -7.79 38.77
N MET A 560 -40.34 -8.98 38.58
CA MET A 560 -39.90 -9.84 39.71
C MET A 560 -38.75 -9.18 40.47
N VAL A 561 -38.91 -9.02 41.77
CA VAL A 561 -37.92 -8.59 42.74
C VAL A 561 -38.03 -9.51 43.95
N THR A 562 -37.25 -10.59 43.95
CA THR A 562 -37.32 -11.64 44.98
C THR A 562 -36.02 -11.61 45.81
N VAL A 563 -36.13 -11.35 47.09
CA VAL A 563 -35.02 -11.02 48.01
C VAL A 563 -34.89 -12.03 49.11
N LEU A 564 -33.66 -12.44 49.41
CA LEU A 564 -33.30 -13.27 50.56
C LEU A 564 -33.29 -12.39 51.81
N GLU A 565 -34.20 -12.69 52.79
CA GLU A 565 -34.42 -11.84 53.99
C GLU A 565 -33.42 -12.10 55.14
N LYS A 566 -32.79 -13.28 55.15
CA LYS A 566 -32.02 -13.75 56.33
C LYS A 566 -30.62 -13.18 56.48
N ILE A 567 -30.02 -12.65 55.39
CA ILE A 567 -28.64 -12.20 55.40
C ILE A 567 -28.55 -10.76 54.91
N VAL A 568 -27.91 -9.93 55.70
CA VAL A 568 -27.68 -8.49 55.45
C VAL A 568 -26.19 -8.21 55.56
N ASP A 569 -25.54 -7.84 54.48
CA ASP A 569 -24.12 -7.52 54.45
C ASP A 569 -23.79 -6.52 53.31
N ALA A 570 -22.66 -5.84 53.43
CA ALA A 570 -22.18 -4.95 52.39
C ALA A 570 -21.32 -5.64 51.32
N ASP A 571 -20.65 -6.74 51.74
CA ASP A 571 -19.65 -7.40 50.94
C ASP A 571 -20.11 -8.86 50.63
N LEU A 572 -20.98 -8.96 49.65
CA LEU A 572 -21.61 -10.23 49.22
C LEU A 572 -21.28 -10.56 47.77
N MET A 573 -21.11 -11.86 47.54
CA MET A 573 -21.01 -12.46 46.22
C MET A 573 -22.15 -13.45 46.03
N VAL A 574 -22.89 -13.31 44.94
CA VAL A 574 -24.04 -14.14 44.59
C VAL A 574 -23.81 -14.75 43.22
N SER A 575 -24.08 -16.06 43.14
CA SER A 575 -24.12 -16.78 41.85
C SER A 575 -25.51 -17.37 41.64
N VAL A 576 -26.00 -17.30 40.39
CA VAL A 576 -27.23 -17.96 39.94
C VAL A 576 -27.07 -18.58 38.57
N GLU A 577 -27.75 -19.70 38.34
CA GLU A 577 -27.95 -20.25 37.01
C GLU A 577 -29.18 -19.63 36.35
N ALA A 578 -29.13 -19.40 35.03
CA ALA A 578 -30.21 -18.81 34.27
C ALA A 578 -30.19 -19.27 32.79
N SER A 579 -31.19 -18.92 32.00
CA SER A 579 -31.21 -19.07 30.56
C SER A 579 -30.61 -17.78 29.88
N SER A 580 -29.93 -17.94 28.77
CA SER A 580 -29.36 -16.80 28.01
C SER A 580 -30.35 -16.18 27.03
N ASP A 581 -31.52 -16.75 26.81
CA ASP A 581 -32.56 -16.22 25.95
C ASP A 581 -33.52 -15.23 26.66
N ALA A 582 -33.41 -15.09 27.97
CA ALA A 582 -34.15 -14.15 28.78
C ALA A 582 -33.22 -13.27 29.63
N GLU A 583 -33.73 -12.09 30.04
CA GLU A 583 -33.02 -11.21 30.97
C GLU A 583 -32.78 -11.91 32.33
N ALA A 584 -31.63 -11.71 32.91
CA ALA A 584 -31.31 -12.25 34.23
C ALA A 584 -30.55 -11.25 35.08
N GLY A 585 -31.03 -10.97 36.29
CA GLY A 585 -30.43 -10.01 37.19
C GLY A 585 -30.20 -10.56 38.60
N ILE A 586 -29.12 -10.08 39.23
CA ILE A 586 -28.79 -10.33 40.63
C ILE A 586 -28.91 -9.00 41.37
N ILE A 587 -29.68 -9.00 42.46
CA ILE A 587 -29.79 -7.84 43.36
C ILE A 587 -28.69 -7.93 44.40
N LEU A 588 -28.02 -6.78 44.61
CA LEU A 588 -27.04 -6.58 45.66
C LEU A 588 -27.45 -5.38 46.51
N ARG A 589 -27.14 -5.38 47.82
CA ARG A 589 -27.38 -4.27 48.76
C ARG A 589 -28.81 -3.73 48.70
N PHE A 590 -29.79 -4.61 48.73
CA PHE A 590 -31.20 -4.26 48.72
C PHE A 590 -31.64 -3.65 50.07
N HIS A 591 -32.18 -2.44 50.05
CA HIS A 591 -32.79 -1.76 51.19
C HIS A 591 -34.30 -1.67 51.03
N SER A 592 -34.78 -1.34 49.84
CA SER A 592 -36.19 -1.21 49.48
C SER A 592 -36.35 -1.41 47.97
N PRO A 593 -37.59 -1.55 47.45
CA PRO A 593 -37.85 -1.61 45.98
C PRO A 593 -37.30 -0.40 45.19
N ASP A 594 -37.04 0.70 45.89
CA ASP A 594 -36.54 1.95 45.31
C ASP A 594 -35.05 2.21 45.56
N HIS A 595 -34.36 1.26 46.25
CA HIS A 595 -32.96 1.47 46.64
C HIS A 595 -32.20 0.14 46.70
N TYR A 596 -31.50 -0.20 45.58
CA TYR A 596 -30.65 -1.39 45.45
C TYR A 596 -29.71 -1.26 44.23
N LEU A 597 -28.71 -2.10 44.18
CA LEU A 597 -27.85 -2.35 43.02
C LEU A 597 -28.32 -3.59 42.29
N VAL A 598 -28.41 -3.57 40.98
CA VAL A 598 -28.64 -4.75 40.16
C VAL A 598 -27.49 -4.97 39.17
N ALA A 599 -27.05 -6.22 39.10
CA ALA A 599 -26.11 -6.71 38.11
C ALA A 599 -26.86 -7.61 37.14
N LEU A 600 -26.83 -7.31 35.82
CA LEU A 600 -27.74 -7.93 34.88
C LEU A 600 -27.11 -8.29 33.55
N TYR A 601 -27.67 -9.33 32.93
CA TYR A 601 -27.48 -9.68 31.53
C TYR A 601 -28.77 -9.40 30.75
N THR A 602 -28.64 -8.72 29.65
CA THR A 602 -29.75 -8.35 28.76
C THR A 602 -29.51 -8.87 27.34
N PRO A 603 -30.24 -9.94 26.89
CA PRO A 603 -30.06 -10.56 25.58
C PRO A 603 -30.27 -9.59 24.41
N SER A 604 -31.30 -8.75 24.51
CA SER A 604 -31.61 -7.76 23.46
C SER A 604 -30.50 -6.73 23.21
N LEU A 605 -29.73 -6.42 24.24
CA LEU A 605 -28.55 -5.56 24.17
C LEU A 605 -27.24 -6.35 23.98
N LYS A 606 -27.31 -7.69 24.06
CA LYS A 606 -26.12 -8.57 24.07
C LYS A 606 -25.03 -8.04 25.01
N ALA A 607 -25.40 -7.72 26.25
CA ALA A 607 -24.50 -7.07 27.18
C ALA A 607 -24.76 -7.46 28.64
N ILE A 608 -23.68 -7.40 29.45
CA ILE A 608 -23.72 -7.38 30.90
C ILE A 608 -23.34 -6.01 31.45
N TYR A 609 -23.97 -5.59 32.55
CA TYR A 609 -23.72 -4.30 33.19
C TYR A 609 -24.32 -4.21 34.56
N LEU A 610 -24.06 -3.15 35.31
CA LEU A 610 -24.67 -2.86 36.61
C LEU A 610 -25.52 -1.59 36.54
N HIS A 611 -26.61 -1.54 37.33
CA HIS A 611 -27.40 -0.34 37.55
C HIS A 611 -27.56 -0.06 39.04
N ASP A 612 -27.37 1.19 39.40
CA ASP A 612 -27.70 1.66 40.77
C ASP A 612 -29.11 2.29 40.72
N ARG A 613 -30.01 1.78 41.55
CA ARG A 613 -31.37 2.32 41.74
C ARG A 613 -31.44 3.06 43.04
N LYS A 614 -31.79 4.34 43.00
CA LYS A 614 -31.84 5.23 44.13
C LYS A 614 -33.08 6.13 44.09
N GLY A 615 -33.94 6.07 45.11
CA GLY A 615 -35.18 6.85 45.13
C GLY A 615 -36.13 6.52 43.98
N GLY A 616 -36.13 5.25 43.51
CA GLY A 616 -36.95 4.80 42.40
C GLY A 616 -36.39 5.12 41.00
N ALA A 617 -35.38 5.98 40.87
CA ALA A 617 -34.72 6.30 39.58
C ALA A 617 -33.56 5.35 39.27
N TRP A 618 -33.39 5.06 38.00
CA TRP A 618 -32.24 4.29 37.49
C TRP A 618 -31.09 5.25 37.17
N GLY A 619 -29.89 4.95 37.64
CA GLY A 619 -28.65 5.60 37.20
C GLY A 619 -28.22 5.18 35.79
N GLU A 620 -27.13 5.75 35.30
CA GLU A 620 -26.51 5.26 34.05
C GLU A 620 -25.96 3.84 34.20
N PRO A 621 -25.95 3.03 33.11
CA PRO A 621 -25.34 1.71 33.14
C PRO A 621 -23.85 1.78 33.47
N LEU A 622 -23.42 1.02 34.47
CA LEU A 622 -22.05 0.97 34.92
C LEU A 622 -21.34 -0.26 34.39
N GLY A 623 -20.13 -0.09 33.87
CA GLY A 623 -19.27 -1.20 33.44
C GLY A 623 -19.85 -2.06 32.32
N LYS A 624 -20.61 -1.50 31.39
CA LYS A 624 -21.26 -2.23 30.30
C LYS A 624 -20.25 -2.95 29.40
N VAL A 625 -20.43 -4.28 29.24
CA VAL A 625 -19.56 -5.14 28.44
C VAL A 625 -20.40 -5.94 27.45
N PRO A 626 -20.04 -5.98 26.15
CA PRO A 626 -20.73 -6.78 25.16
C PRO A 626 -20.52 -8.28 25.41
N VAL A 627 -21.57 -9.07 25.15
CA VAL A 627 -21.56 -10.54 25.17
C VAL A 627 -21.82 -11.03 23.75
N PRO A 628 -20.78 -11.30 22.95
CA PRO A 628 -20.94 -11.52 21.50
C PRO A 628 -21.65 -12.85 21.17
N ARG A 629 -21.37 -13.90 21.92
CA ARG A 629 -21.98 -15.23 21.78
C ARG A 629 -21.90 -15.92 23.09
N ILE A 630 -22.99 -16.56 23.54
CA ILE A 630 -23.04 -17.31 24.77
C ILE A 630 -23.95 -18.54 24.59
N GLY A 631 -23.65 -19.64 25.27
CA GLY A 631 -24.47 -20.84 25.26
C GLY A 631 -25.85 -20.65 25.93
N PRO A 632 -26.80 -21.60 25.76
CA PRO A 632 -28.18 -21.45 26.23
C PRO A 632 -28.32 -21.45 27.76
N ARG A 633 -27.36 -22.02 28.48
CA ARG A 633 -27.31 -21.99 29.95
C ARG A 633 -26.15 -21.16 30.41
N ILE A 634 -26.41 -20.21 31.30
CA ILE A 634 -25.45 -19.27 31.83
C ILE A 634 -25.45 -19.29 33.36
N ARG A 635 -24.26 -18.98 33.91
CA ARG A 635 -24.11 -18.68 35.33
C ARG A 635 -23.70 -17.22 35.45
N LEU A 636 -24.52 -16.44 36.19
CA LEU A 636 -24.16 -15.11 36.59
C LEU A 636 -23.57 -15.15 37.98
N THR A 637 -22.48 -14.37 38.18
CA THR A 637 -21.90 -14.17 39.52
C THR A 637 -21.67 -12.66 39.70
N ALA A 638 -22.40 -12.07 40.64
CA ALA A 638 -22.27 -10.68 40.99
C ALA A 638 -21.66 -10.51 42.36
N ALA A 639 -20.71 -9.59 42.50
CA ALA A 639 -20.09 -9.29 43.78
C ALA A 639 -20.07 -7.78 44.04
N ALA A 640 -20.26 -7.42 45.32
CA ALA A 640 -20.03 -6.07 45.82
C ALA A 640 -19.09 -6.16 47.03
N SER A 641 -18.03 -5.31 47.05
CA SER A 641 -17.09 -5.18 48.15
C SER A 641 -16.60 -3.76 48.28
N GLY A 642 -16.75 -3.16 49.48
CA GLY A 642 -16.47 -1.76 49.72
C GLY A 642 -17.24 -0.83 48.75
N ALA A 643 -16.56 0.10 48.10
CA ALA A 643 -17.16 1.01 47.11
C ALA A 643 -17.25 0.43 45.69
N TYR A 644 -16.99 -0.84 45.50
CA TYR A 644 -16.93 -1.45 44.14
C TYR A 644 -17.90 -2.60 43.98
N ALA A 645 -18.36 -2.81 42.74
CA ALA A 645 -19.13 -3.97 42.36
C ALA A 645 -18.73 -4.45 40.97
N ALA A 646 -18.95 -5.73 40.67
CA ALA A 646 -18.68 -6.33 39.38
C ALA A 646 -19.62 -7.50 39.10
N LEU A 647 -19.76 -7.87 37.81
CA LEU A 647 -20.54 -8.96 37.29
C LEU A 647 -19.69 -9.86 36.39
N LEU A 648 -19.82 -11.14 36.57
CA LEU A 648 -19.24 -12.20 35.73
C LEU A 648 -20.38 -13.04 35.15
N LEU A 649 -20.29 -13.39 33.86
CA LEU A 649 -21.20 -14.28 33.17
C LEU A 649 -20.38 -15.35 32.49
N THR A 650 -20.74 -16.63 32.66
CA THR A 650 -20.07 -17.75 31.99
C THR A 650 -21.09 -18.78 31.52
N ASP A 651 -20.81 -19.49 30.42
CA ASP A 651 -21.53 -20.70 29.98
C ASP A 651 -20.69 -21.99 30.17
N GLY A 652 -19.56 -21.86 30.88
CA GLY A 652 -18.60 -22.95 31.11
C GLY A 652 -17.51 -23.03 30.04
N GLN A 653 -17.72 -22.47 28.86
CA GLN A 653 -16.72 -22.39 27.79
C GLN A 653 -16.14 -20.97 27.64
N GLN A 654 -17.00 -19.98 27.76
CA GLN A 654 -16.63 -18.55 27.67
C GLN A 654 -16.98 -17.85 28.98
N THR A 655 -16.23 -16.82 29.30
CA THR A 655 -16.47 -15.95 30.46
C THR A 655 -16.35 -14.50 30.05
N CYS A 656 -17.43 -13.73 30.29
CA CYS A 656 -17.48 -12.28 30.16
C CYS A 656 -17.59 -11.66 31.56
N TYR A 657 -16.95 -10.52 31.79
CA TYR A 657 -17.04 -9.86 33.10
C TYR A 657 -16.92 -8.33 32.94
N THR A 658 -17.60 -7.61 33.84
CA THR A 658 -17.41 -6.17 33.97
C THR A 658 -16.11 -5.88 34.74
N PRO A 659 -15.46 -4.73 34.50
CA PRO A 659 -14.47 -4.25 35.46
C PRO A 659 -15.11 -4.03 36.83
N ALA A 660 -14.31 -3.97 37.88
CA ALA A 660 -14.79 -3.48 39.19
C ALA A 660 -15.13 -2.00 39.07
N VAL A 661 -16.41 -1.68 39.15
CA VAL A 661 -16.92 -0.30 39.01
C VAL A 661 -17.26 0.31 40.34
N LYS A 662 -17.02 1.62 40.52
CA LYS A 662 -17.41 2.34 41.71
C LYS A 662 -18.93 2.53 41.72
N VAL A 663 -19.59 2.17 42.86
CA VAL A 663 -21.03 2.25 43.03
C VAL A 663 -21.38 3.26 44.13
N GLY A 664 -22.55 3.88 44.01
CA GLY A 664 -23.02 4.87 44.97
C GLY A 664 -23.58 4.22 46.25
N ASN A 665 -24.20 3.04 46.12
CA ASN A 665 -24.75 2.31 47.25
C ASN A 665 -23.67 1.42 47.88
N VAL A 666 -23.14 1.82 49.03
CA VAL A 666 -22.04 1.16 49.77
C VAL A 666 -22.47 0.56 51.10
N THR A 667 -23.73 0.67 51.51
CA THR A 667 -24.24 0.22 52.78
C THR A 667 -24.65 -1.25 52.76
N ALA A 668 -24.62 -1.92 53.91
CA ALA A 668 -25.05 -3.30 54.02
C ALA A 668 -26.54 -3.45 53.66
N GLY A 669 -26.85 -4.48 52.87
CA GLY A 669 -28.19 -4.72 52.41
C GLY A 669 -28.38 -6.22 52.07
N ARG A 670 -29.58 -6.59 51.72
CA ARG A 670 -29.95 -7.94 51.33
C ARG A 670 -29.60 -8.20 49.88
N THR A 671 -29.75 -9.43 49.41
CA THR A 671 -29.49 -9.84 48.03
C THR A 671 -30.63 -10.67 47.47
N GLY A 672 -30.71 -10.83 46.14
CA GLY A 672 -31.79 -11.58 45.52
C GLY A 672 -31.64 -11.71 44.00
N VAL A 673 -32.74 -12.02 43.34
CA VAL A 673 -32.86 -12.14 41.90
C VAL A 673 -33.86 -11.15 41.32
N TRP A 674 -33.70 -10.78 40.08
CA TRP A 674 -34.43 -9.69 39.46
C TRP A 674 -34.73 -9.97 37.98
N LEU A 675 -35.94 -9.54 37.51
CA LEU A 675 -36.38 -9.59 36.12
C LEU A 675 -37.29 -8.41 35.82
N TYR A 676 -37.00 -7.64 34.78
CA TYR A 676 -37.75 -6.41 34.47
C TYR A 676 -38.52 -6.45 33.16
N GLN A 677 -38.03 -7.13 32.11
CA GLN A 677 -38.58 -7.00 30.75
C GLN A 677 -39.98 -7.54 30.54
N ILE A 678 -40.69 -6.97 29.53
CA ILE A 678 -42.08 -7.36 29.22
C ILE A 678 -42.08 -8.67 28.42
N GLY A 679 -42.90 -9.63 28.85
CA GLY A 679 -43.19 -10.85 28.10
C GLY A 679 -42.18 -11.98 28.29
N GLU A 680 -41.05 -11.73 28.92
CA GLU A 680 -40.04 -12.76 29.19
C GLU A 680 -40.30 -13.47 30.52
N ARG A 681 -40.07 -14.77 30.52
CA ARG A 681 -40.09 -15.62 31.71
C ARG A 681 -38.68 -16.18 31.92
N GLN A 682 -38.10 -15.96 33.08
CA GLN A 682 -36.81 -16.52 33.49
C GLN A 682 -36.97 -17.54 34.57
N GLU A 683 -36.12 -18.55 34.54
CA GLU A 683 -36.03 -19.61 35.53
C GLU A 683 -34.60 -19.63 36.12
N PHE A 684 -34.49 -19.17 37.36
CA PHE A 684 -33.22 -19.18 38.08
C PHE A 684 -33.03 -20.53 38.77
N GLY A 685 -31.84 -21.14 38.55
CA GLY A 685 -31.39 -22.32 39.27
C GLY A 685 -30.34 -21.95 40.32
N ALA A 686 -29.93 -22.90 41.10
CA ALA A 686 -28.81 -22.89 42.08
C ALA A 686 -28.35 -21.49 42.54
N PHE A 687 -29.05 -20.90 43.50
CA PHE A 687 -28.65 -19.64 44.13
C PHE A 687 -27.61 -19.94 45.22
N GLU A 688 -26.42 -19.33 45.08
CA GLU A 688 -25.33 -19.49 46.04
C GLU A 688 -24.87 -18.13 46.54
N LEU A 689 -24.71 -17.95 47.83
CA LEU A 689 -24.27 -16.73 48.49
C LEU A 689 -23.02 -16.97 49.29
N SER A 690 -22.03 -16.11 49.15
CA SER A 690 -20.78 -16.11 49.92
C SER A 690 -20.33 -14.67 50.23
N LYS A 691 -19.28 -14.52 51.03
CA LYS A 691 -18.62 -13.25 51.23
C LYS A 691 -17.88 -12.82 49.95
N ALA A 692 -17.94 -11.54 49.62
CA ALA A 692 -17.14 -10.96 48.55
C ALA A 692 -15.84 -10.41 49.12
N GLN A 693 -14.72 -10.75 48.42
CA GLN A 693 -13.44 -10.09 48.61
C GLN A 693 -12.81 -9.92 47.25
N PHE A 694 -12.65 -8.68 46.84
CA PHE A 694 -11.81 -8.37 45.68
C PHE A 694 -11.04 -7.08 45.90
N ALA A 695 -9.82 -7.01 45.39
CA ALA A 695 -8.98 -5.83 45.51
C ALA A 695 -9.60 -4.65 44.72
N PRO A 696 -9.68 -3.46 45.31
CA PRO A 696 -10.05 -2.30 44.54
C PRO A 696 -9.05 -2.12 43.38
N PRO A 697 -9.47 -1.57 42.21
CA PRO A 697 -8.57 -1.30 41.12
C PRO A 697 -7.43 -0.44 41.64
N LYS A 698 -6.18 -0.81 41.31
CA LYS A 698 -4.99 0.02 41.66
C LYS A 698 -5.22 1.40 41.06
N SER A 699 -5.19 2.43 41.91
CA SER A 699 -5.36 3.84 41.53
C SER A 699 -4.21 4.26 40.62
N GLY A 700 -4.40 4.18 39.30
CA GLY A 700 -3.71 5.00 38.33
C GLY A 700 -4.52 6.30 38.12
N PRO A 701 -3.97 7.36 37.52
CA PRO A 701 -4.76 8.53 37.20
C PRO A 701 -5.97 8.09 36.39
N ALA A 702 -7.14 8.36 36.92
CA ALA A 702 -8.41 7.97 36.35
C ALA A 702 -8.67 8.79 35.08
N ASP A 703 -8.13 8.33 33.96
CA ASP A 703 -8.77 8.54 32.69
C ASP A 703 -10.01 7.64 32.67
N SER A 704 -11.10 8.17 33.17
CA SER A 704 -12.40 7.50 33.23
C SER A 704 -12.97 7.10 31.85
N ALA A 705 -12.34 7.49 30.78
CA ALA A 705 -12.60 7.06 29.41
C ALA A 705 -11.80 5.79 29.02
N ALA A 706 -10.70 5.47 29.70
CA ALA A 706 -9.81 4.34 29.34
C ALA A 706 -10.17 3.03 30.04
N ALA A 707 -11.08 3.05 31.03
CA ALA A 707 -11.51 1.87 31.79
C ALA A 707 -12.72 1.14 31.18
N MET A 708 -13.22 1.57 30.03
CA MET A 708 -14.19 0.78 29.28
C MET A 708 -13.50 -0.51 28.82
N ALA A 709 -14.14 -1.65 29.04
CA ALA A 709 -13.68 -2.93 28.56
C ALA A 709 -13.30 -2.81 27.08
N TRP A 710 -12.02 -3.00 26.79
CA TRP A 710 -11.52 -2.96 25.44
C TRP A 710 -12.22 -4.03 24.60
N SER A 711 -13.01 -3.61 23.62
CA SER A 711 -13.78 -4.50 22.74
C SER A 711 -12.90 -5.22 21.70
N GLY A 712 -11.57 -5.05 21.75
CA GLY A 712 -10.65 -5.48 20.70
C GLY A 712 -10.57 -4.49 19.53
N GLU A 713 -11.34 -3.39 19.57
CA GLU A 713 -11.43 -2.40 18.51
C GLU A 713 -11.14 -0.99 19.05
N TYR A 714 -10.33 -0.24 18.33
CA TYR A 714 -10.17 1.20 18.53
C TYR A 714 -11.07 1.94 17.54
N LYS A 715 -12.13 2.54 18.04
CA LYS A 715 -12.99 3.46 17.28
C LYS A 715 -12.31 4.82 17.24
N THR A 716 -11.80 5.19 16.09
CA THR A 716 -11.12 6.47 15.95
C THR A 716 -12.10 7.64 16.00
N PRO A 717 -11.65 8.84 16.39
CA PRO A 717 -12.45 10.06 16.28
C PRO A 717 -12.94 10.30 14.85
N ASN A 718 -13.99 11.12 14.71
CA ASN A 718 -14.45 11.54 13.40
C ASN A 718 -13.32 12.19 12.59
N VAL A 719 -13.33 11.95 11.29
CA VAL A 719 -12.38 12.60 10.37
C VAL A 719 -12.63 14.10 10.28
N PRO A 720 -11.60 14.92 10.06
CA PRO A 720 -11.74 16.38 10.01
C PRO A 720 -12.62 16.93 8.87
N SER A 721 -12.78 16.16 7.79
CA SER A 721 -13.63 16.51 6.65
C SER A 721 -14.12 15.27 5.90
N PRO A 722 -15.24 15.35 5.13
CA PRO A 722 -15.83 14.22 4.41
C PRO A 722 -15.07 13.89 3.12
N GLN A 723 -13.79 13.57 3.24
CA GLN A 723 -12.92 13.12 2.15
C GLN A 723 -12.26 11.78 2.52
N ASP A 724 -11.33 11.32 1.70
CA ASP A 724 -10.48 10.18 2.04
C ASP A 724 -9.38 10.57 3.03
N TRP A 725 -8.98 9.64 3.88
CA TRP A 725 -8.00 9.85 4.94
C TRP A 725 -7.07 8.63 5.11
N VAL A 726 -5.88 8.88 5.59
CA VAL A 726 -4.96 7.84 6.04
C VAL A 726 -4.80 7.97 7.55
N LEU A 727 -5.16 6.93 8.28
CA LEU A 727 -4.82 6.79 9.68
C LEU A 727 -3.46 6.10 9.80
N VAL A 728 -2.59 6.67 10.60
CA VAL A 728 -1.29 6.08 10.94
C VAL A 728 -1.24 5.86 12.44
N LEU A 729 -0.83 4.65 12.84
CA LEU A 729 -0.48 4.33 14.22
C LEU A 729 0.99 3.92 14.22
N GLU A 730 1.84 4.68 14.88
CA GLU A 730 3.28 4.41 15.02
C GLU A 730 3.62 4.03 16.45
N SER A 731 4.36 2.93 16.64
CA SER A 731 4.75 2.48 17.98
C SER A 731 5.60 3.51 18.68
N MET A 732 5.27 3.78 19.94
CA MET A 732 6.06 4.64 20.83
C MET A 732 7.19 3.87 21.54
N LYS A 733 7.29 2.55 21.31
CA LYS A 733 8.44 1.76 21.77
C LYS A 733 9.58 1.94 20.76
N PRO A 734 10.82 2.12 21.21
CA PRO A 734 11.99 2.24 20.35
C PRO A 734 12.26 0.96 19.55
#